data_03ee0165cad93a9f0c18fb2f9e1e85d1
#
_entry.id   03ee0165cad93a9f0c18fb2f9e1e85d1
#
_cell.length_a   1.000
_cell.length_b   1.000
_cell.length_c   1.000
_cell.angle_alpha   90.00
_cell.angle_beta   90.00
_cell.angle_gamma   90.00
#
_symmetry.space_group_name_H-M   'P 1'
#
loop_
_entity.id
_entity.type
_entity.pdbx_description
1 polymer ?
#
loop_
_entity_poly.entity_id
_entity_poly.type
_entity_poly.pdbx_seq_one_letter_code
_entity_poly.pdbx_strand_id
1 'polypeptide(L)'
;MSIQNVTANVGPSPLVIETGKFAKLADGAVTVQMGETIVMVSAVSQTKIREGQTWFPLSVEYKERASAAGTFPGGYFKREGRPTEKEILTCRMTDRPLRPLFPKGYLYDTQIIALLLSADQIHDADVLAMNGASAALAISDIPFAGPIGAVRVGRVDGEFLINPTFEQREDSDLDLIYVGNKTDVIMIEGAANEIPDAEFKKSLYFAQEAVAKIVEAQEELVKLAGKPKRDYVVTVAKEDLLEIGYAVAGDRIEDAIYAASKVERGKKVGALRDEVEAAIKEKFPQTTEFEIEQVFEYIQKKAFRVSIMEKGVRADGRGLRDIRELYGEVGTLPRVHGSAIFSRGETQALGICTLAPADEKLYVDNYAGGEDSKNFFLHYNFPPFSVGETGRFGGMNRREIGHGALAERSIAPMLPSTEDFPYSMRISSEVMESNGSTSMATVCAGTMALLDAGVPMIRPVAGISSGLVTEEDADGNMTKHVVILDIIGSEDFYGDMDFKLCGTSEGVTGYQLDLKLPGIPLAILEEGIDLAIEGRALVLAKMAESITTPNELSPHAPRIETVKIPQDRIGELIGPGGKNIKAIQAESGAELNIEDDGTVHIYASKMEGLEAAKEMINRMFAEVEIGATYTGKVMNVTTFGAFMEVLPGKDGLIHVSELDEGRVNQVEDVCKKGDVITAKCIGIDDKGRIKMSRKAALREGNGGGAPKADAPAPSGDEVPPSEEEVVTFG
;
A
#
# COMPACT_ATOMS: atom_id res chain seq x y z
N MET A 1 -2.51 -21.08 -39.78
CA MET A 1 -3.58 -21.42 -38.84
C MET A 1 -4.76 -20.50 -39.10
N SER A 2 -5.98 -20.99 -39.04
CA SER A 2 -7.18 -20.16 -39.06
C SER A 2 -7.30 -19.38 -37.74
N ILE A 3 -7.89 -18.22 -37.78
CA ILE A 3 -8.22 -17.47 -36.57
C ILE A 3 -9.29 -18.27 -35.82
N GLN A 4 -9.08 -18.47 -34.53
CA GLN A 4 -10.01 -19.14 -33.61
C GLN A 4 -10.23 -18.24 -32.40
N ASN A 5 -11.44 -18.19 -31.86
CA ASN A 5 -11.74 -17.46 -30.65
C ASN A 5 -12.74 -18.23 -29.77
N VAL A 6 -12.72 -17.90 -28.49
CA VAL A 6 -13.66 -18.35 -27.46
C VAL A 6 -14.07 -17.17 -26.61
N THR A 7 -15.22 -17.29 -25.93
CA THR A 7 -15.75 -16.22 -25.07
C THR A 7 -16.14 -16.78 -23.72
N ALA A 8 -15.61 -16.19 -22.65
CA ALA A 8 -16.08 -16.44 -21.30
C ALA A 8 -16.99 -15.28 -20.85
N ASN A 9 -18.26 -15.61 -20.53
CA ASN A 9 -19.20 -14.62 -20.01
C ASN A 9 -19.05 -14.53 -18.48
N VAL A 10 -18.17 -13.61 -18.07
CA VAL A 10 -17.84 -13.33 -16.66
C VAL A 10 -17.83 -11.82 -16.41
N GLY A 11 -18.60 -11.39 -15.41
CA GLY A 11 -18.76 -9.96 -15.13
C GLY A 11 -19.60 -9.20 -16.18
N PRO A 12 -19.55 -7.87 -16.18
CA PRO A 12 -20.38 -7.03 -17.04
C PRO A 12 -19.92 -7.05 -18.52
N SER A 13 -18.66 -7.31 -18.80
CA SER A 13 -18.06 -7.38 -20.13
C SER A 13 -17.53 -8.78 -20.41
N PRO A 14 -17.86 -9.39 -21.57
CA PRO A 14 -17.32 -10.71 -21.92
C PRO A 14 -15.81 -10.65 -22.12
N LEU A 15 -15.12 -11.72 -21.70
CA LEU A 15 -13.70 -11.92 -21.97
C LEU A 15 -13.54 -12.78 -23.23
N VAL A 16 -12.94 -12.21 -24.28
CA VAL A 16 -12.75 -12.89 -25.57
C VAL A 16 -11.27 -13.23 -25.74
N ILE A 17 -10.97 -14.50 -26.00
CA ILE A 17 -9.60 -14.99 -26.27
C ILE A 17 -9.50 -15.44 -27.72
N GLU A 18 -8.61 -14.83 -28.51
CA GLU A 18 -8.41 -15.11 -29.93
C GLU A 18 -6.98 -15.54 -30.20
N THR A 19 -6.77 -16.53 -31.08
CA THR A 19 -5.46 -16.97 -31.56
C THR A 19 -5.39 -17.04 -33.06
N GLY A 20 -4.14 -17.16 -33.63
CA GLY A 20 -3.88 -17.33 -35.03
C GLY A 20 -3.68 -16.06 -35.85
N LYS A 21 -3.87 -14.88 -35.24
CA LYS A 21 -3.72 -13.57 -35.90
C LYS A 21 -2.32 -12.98 -35.75
N PHE A 22 -1.78 -12.92 -34.55
CA PHE A 22 -0.51 -12.28 -34.21
C PHE A 22 0.58 -13.31 -33.86
N ALA A 23 1.84 -12.86 -33.86
CA ALA A 23 3.01 -13.55 -33.28
C ALA A 23 3.15 -15.04 -33.69
N LYS A 24 2.96 -15.38 -34.94
CA LYS A 24 2.91 -16.77 -35.47
C LYS A 24 4.20 -17.57 -35.32
N LEU A 25 5.32 -16.94 -34.96
CA LEU A 25 6.60 -17.61 -34.67
C LEU A 25 6.73 -18.03 -33.19
N ALA A 26 5.88 -17.54 -32.31
CA ALA A 26 5.84 -17.98 -30.94
C ALA A 26 5.27 -19.40 -30.82
N ASP A 27 5.64 -20.13 -29.74
CA ASP A 27 5.09 -21.45 -29.48
C ASP A 27 3.57 -21.38 -29.22
N GLY A 28 3.13 -20.33 -28.50
CA GLY A 28 1.72 -19.95 -28.35
C GLY A 28 1.56 -18.45 -28.35
N ALA A 29 0.47 -17.94 -28.94
CA ALA A 29 0.14 -16.52 -28.91
C ALA A 29 -1.37 -16.31 -28.99
N VAL A 30 -1.87 -15.39 -28.17
CA VAL A 30 -3.28 -15.01 -28.08
C VAL A 30 -3.44 -13.51 -27.94
N THR A 31 -4.62 -12.99 -28.26
CA THR A 31 -5.12 -11.70 -27.76
C THR A 31 -6.26 -11.97 -26.79
N VAL A 32 -6.31 -11.21 -25.72
CA VAL A 32 -7.41 -11.20 -24.74
C VAL A 32 -8.03 -9.83 -24.75
N GLN A 33 -9.34 -9.80 -24.90
CA GLN A 33 -10.11 -8.55 -25.01
C GLN A 33 -11.24 -8.50 -24.02
N MET A 34 -11.42 -7.33 -23.39
CA MET A 34 -12.58 -6.96 -22.56
C MET A 34 -12.94 -5.50 -22.89
N GLY A 35 -14.16 -5.24 -23.34
CA GLY A 35 -14.49 -3.93 -23.91
C GLY A 35 -13.60 -3.61 -25.12
N GLU A 36 -12.97 -2.43 -25.13
CA GLU A 36 -11.97 -2.05 -26.13
C GLU A 36 -10.51 -2.23 -25.62
N THR A 37 -10.32 -2.72 -24.38
CA THR A 37 -9.00 -3.07 -23.86
C THR A 37 -8.54 -4.41 -24.41
N ILE A 38 -7.35 -4.44 -25.03
CA ILE A 38 -6.78 -5.61 -25.70
C ILE A 38 -5.33 -5.82 -25.26
N VAL A 39 -5.04 -7.00 -24.72
CA VAL A 39 -3.68 -7.46 -24.41
C VAL A 39 -3.29 -8.61 -25.34
N MET A 40 -2.14 -8.50 -26.00
CA MET A 40 -1.53 -9.59 -26.76
C MET A 40 -0.50 -10.29 -25.89
N VAL A 41 -0.60 -11.61 -25.79
CA VAL A 41 0.33 -12.42 -25.00
C VAL A 41 0.97 -13.51 -25.89
N SER A 42 2.28 -13.65 -25.77
CA SER A 42 3.07 -14.69 -26.44
C SER A 42 3.87 -15.51 -25.42
N ALA A 43 4.00 -16.81 -25.67
CA ALA A 43 4.81 -17.73 -24.90
C ALA A 43 5.80 -18.43 -25.83
N VAL A 44 7.07 -18.48 -25.41
CA VAL A 44 8.17 -19.15 -26.10
C VAL A 44 9.04 -19.89 -25.10
N SER A 45 9.39 -21.14 -25.37
CA SER A 45 10.34 -21.91 -24.59
C SER A 45 11.44 -22.51 -25.46
N GLN A 46 12.68 -22.42 -24.99
CA GLN A 46 13.81 -23.00 -25.71
C GLN A 46 13.68 -24.52 -25.78
N THR A 47 14.26 -25.13 -26.81
CA THR A 47 14.25 -26.60 -27.01
C THR A 47 15.46 -27.29 -26.40
N LYS A 48 16.39 -26.53 -25.81
CA LYS A 48 17.60 -27.03 -25.14
C LYS A 48 17.81 -26.30 -23.84
N ILE A 49 18.22 -27.04 -22.81
CA ILE A 49 18.65 -26.49 -21.54
C ILE A 49 20.03 -25.85 -21.73
N ARG A 50 20.23 -24.65 -21.19
CA ARG A 50 21.53 -23.96 -21.19
C ARG A 50 22.51 -24.74 -20.30
N GLU A 51 23.74 -24.88 -20.77
CA GLU A 51 24.81 -25.51 -19.97
C GLU A 51 25.00 -24.76 -18.63
N GLY A 52 25.05 -25.53 -17.54
CA GLY A 52 25.15 -24.98 -16.18
C GLY A 52 23.84 -24.39 -15.63
N GLN A 53 22.70 -24.61 -16.27
CA GLN A 53 21.41 -24.15 -15.76
C GLN A 53 20.96 -24.99 -14.54
N THR A 54 20.73 -24.33 -13.40
CA THR A 54 20.41 -24.98 -12.13
C THR A 54 19.02 -24.64 -11.59
N TRP A 55 18.30 -23.72 -12.24
CA TRP A 55 16.96 -23.24 -11.83
C TRP A 55 16.07 -23.04 -13.06
N PHE A 56 14.75 -23.04 -12.86
CA PHE A 56 13.80 -22.81 -13.92
C PHE A 56 13.75 -21.33 -14.33
N PRO A 57 14.27 -20.94 -15.50
CA PRO A 57 14.34 -19.56 -15.95
C PRO A 57 13.03 -19.13 -16.64
N LEU A 58 11.95 -19.01 -15.86
CA LEU A 58 10.71 -18.38 -16.31
C LEU A 58 10.84 -16.87 -16.22
N SER A 59 10.67 -16.18 -17.35
CA SER A 59 10.64 -14.71 -17.45
C SER A 59 9.26 -14.26 -17.93
N VAL A 60 8.60 -13.46 -17.13
CA VAL A 60 7.31 -12.83 -17.49
C VAL A 60 7.52 -11.33 -17.59
N GLU A 61 7.13 -10.77 -18.76
CA GLU A 61 7.19 -9.34 -19.03
C GLU A 61 5.80 -8.83 -19.40
N TYR A 62 5.37 -7.75 -18.77
CA TYR A 62 4.16 -7.00 -19.13
C TYR A 62 4.55 -5.57 -19.46
N LYS A 63 3.99 -5.03 -20.53
CA LYS A 63 4.29 -3.68 -20.99
C LYS A 63 3.03 -2.92 -21.41
N GLU A 64 2.85 -1.76 -20.79
CA GLU A 64 1.90 -0.75 -21.25
C GLU A 64 2.59 0.22 -22.22
N ARG A 65 1.94 0.50 -23.34
CA ARG A 65 2.41 1.47 -24.31
C ARG A 65 1.48 2.68 -24.33
N ALA A 66 2.06 3.88 -24.34
CA ALA A 66 1.30 5.12 -24.50
C ALA A 66 0.40 5.12 -25.74
N SER A 67 0.84 4.44 -26.79
CA SER A 67 0.07 4.25 -28.03
C SER A 67 -1.23 3.47 -27.83
N ALA A 68 -1.34 2.61 -26.82
CA ALA A 68 -2.55 1.87 -26.51
C ALA A 68 -3.69 2.80 -26.04
N ALA A 69 -3.34 3.88 -25.34
CA ALA A 69 -4.25 4.94 -24.92
C ALA A 69 -4.32 6.11 -25.92
N GLY A 70 -3.71 6.01 -27.11
CA GLY A 70 -3.69 7.08 -28.11
C GLY A 70 -2.87 8.32 -27.70
N THR A 71 -1.93 8.18 -26.76
CA THR A 71 -1.14 9.29 -26.20
C THR A 71 0.35 9.17 -26.54
N PHE A 72 1.11 10.24 -26.23
CA PHE A 72 2.58 10.21 -26.27
C PHE A 72 3.16 10.05 -24.86
N PRO A 73 4.27 9.30 -24.71
CA PRO A 73 4.97 9.25 -23.42
C PRO A 73 5.40 10.65 -22.95
N GLY A 74 5.22 10.94 -21.65
CA GLY A 74 5.44 12.26 -21.06
C GLY A 74 6.90 12.75 -21.04
N GLY A 75 7.86 11.83 -20.94
CA GLY A 75 9.28 12.15 -20.77
C GLY A 75 9.92 12.89 -21.95
N TYR A 76 11.12 13.45 -21.73
CA TYR A 76 11.89 14.20 -22.71
C TYR A 76 12.12 13.43 -24.05
N PHE A 77 12.43 12.15 -23.97
CA PHE A 77 12.67 11.30 -25.15
C PHE A 77 11.40 10.84 -25.85
N LYS A 78 10.21 11.17 -25.34
CA LYS A 78 8.92 10.71 -25.88
C LYS A 78 8.90 9.19 -26.14
N ARG A 79 9.47 8.43 -25.21
CA ARG A 79 9.52 6.98 -25.21
C ARG A 79 9.34 6.46 -23.79
N GLU A 80 8.65 5.32 -23.63
CA GLU A 80 8.50 4.65 -22.36
C GLU A 80 9.89 4.27 -21.81
N GLY A 81 10.10 4.55 -20.51
CA GLY A 81 11.36 4.36 -19.84
C GLY A 81 11.48 3.02 -19.11
N ARG A 82 11.84 3.09 -17.82
CA ARG A 82 11.88 1.92 -16.96
C ARG A 82 10.48 1.36 -16.75
N PRO A 83 10.34 0.05 -16.44
CA PRO A 83 9.06 -0.51 -16.04
C PRO A 83 8.43 0.27 -14.89
N THR A 84 7.14 0.54 -14.99
CA THR A 84 6.35 1.13 -13.89
C THR A 84 6.14 0.11 -12.78
N GLU A 85 5.74 0.57 -11.60
CA GLU A 85 5.35 -0.32 -10.49
C GLU A 85 4.23 -1.28 -10.92
N LYS A 86 3.18 -0.78 -11.57
CA LYS A 86 2.08 -1.58 -12.11
C LYS A 86 2.56 -2.67 -13.07
N GLU A 87 3.45 -2.33 -14.01
CA GLU A 87 4.02 -3.31 -14.93
C GLU A 87 4.77 -4.43 -14.19
N ILE A 88 5.55 -4.08 -13.16
CA ILE A 88 6.30 -5.04 -12.35
C ILE A 88 5.37 -5.92 -11.52
N LEU A 89 4.34 -5.34 -10.90
CA LEU A 89 3.36 -6.09 -10.12
C LEU A 89 2.56 -7.05 -11.00
N THR A 90 2.12 -6.63 -12.18
CA THR A 90 1.43 -7.48 -13.16
C THR A 90 2.31 -8.63 -13.63
N CYS A 91 3.63 -8.40 -13.87
CA CYS A 91 4.58 -9.48 -14.14
C CYS A 91 4.61 -10.51 -13.00
N ARG A 92 4.65 -10.06 -11.75
CA ARG A 92 4.72 -10.94 -10.58
C ARG A 92 3.41 -11.72 -10.35
N MET A 93 2.25 -11.05 -10.49
CA MET A 93 0.93 -11.68 -10.38
C MET A 93 0.70 -12.70 -11.50
N THR A 94 1.35 -12.55 -12.65
CA THR A 94 1.31 -13.50 -13.77
C THR A 94 2.29 -14.66 -13.56
N ASP A 95 3.54 -14.39 -13.15
CA ASP A 95 4.59 -15.43 -12.92
C ASP A 95 4.17 -16.42 -11.82
N ARG A 96 3.70 -15.92 -10.68
CA ARG A 96 3.44 -16.70 -9.47
C ARG A 96 2.50 -17.88 -9.69
N PRO A 97 1.29 -17.74 -10.26
CA PRO A 97 0.36 -18.85 -10.46
C PRO A 97 0.76 -19.79 -11.60
N LEU A 98 1.60 -19.35 -12.54
CA LEU A 98 2.03 -20.18 -13.66
C LEU A 98 3.19 -21.11 -13.30
N ARG A 99 4.11 -20.66 -12.45
CA ARG A 99 5.34 -21.35 -12.11
C ARG A 99 5.12 -22.76 -11.56
N PRO A 100 4.21 -23.03 -10.61
CA PRO A 100 3.96 -24.36 -10.06
C PRO A 100 3.31 -25.34 -11.06
N LEU A 101 2.83 -24.85 -12.21
CA LEU A 101 2.18 -25.65 -13.24
C LEU A 101 3.16 -26.20 -14.30
N PHE A 102 4.44 -25.87 -14.18
CA PHE A 102 5.49 -26.50 -14.98
C PHE A 102 6.00 -27.77 -14.26
N PRO A 103 6.46 -28.78 -15.02
CA PRO A 103 6.99 -30.01 -14.42
C PRO A 103 8.15 -29.73 -13.45
N LYS A 104 8.18 -30.40 -12.30
CA LYS A 104 9.33 -30.31 -11.37
C LYS A 104 10.60 -30.71 -12.09
N GLY A 105 11.67 -29.89 -12.02
CA GLY A 105 12.92 -30.10 -12.75
C GLY A 105 12.91 -29.67 -14.23
N TYR A 106 11.90 -28.94 -14.68
CA TYR A 106 11.88 -28.31 -16.00
C TYR A 106 12.81 -27.10 -16.00
N LEU A 107 13.93 -27.15 -16.76
CA LEU A 107 14.99 -26.12 -16.73
C LEU A 107 15.15 -25.37 -18.06
N TYR A 108 14.20 -25.47 -18.97
CA TYR A 108 14.25 -24.78 -20.26
C TYR A 108 13.89 -23.29 -20.09
N ASP A 109 14.68 -22.43 -20.71
CA ASP A 109 14.46 -20.98 -20.72
C ASP A 109 13.11 -20.65 -21.38
N THR A 110 12.19 -20.11 -20.60
CA THR A 110 10.80 -19.85 -21.01
C THR A 110 10.45 -18.39 -20.77
N GLN A 111 9.91 -17.75 -21.79
CA GLN A 111 9.54 -16.33 -21.74
C GLN A 111 8.08 -16.13 -22.13
N ILE A 112 7.39 -15.33 -21.33
CA ILE A 112 6.03 -14.86 -21.59
C ILE A 112 6.09 -13.34 -21.72
N ILE A 113 5.55 -12.81 -22.82
CA ILE A 113 5.48 -11.36 -23.05
C ILE A 113 4.03 -10.97 -23.27
N ALA A 114 3.51 -10.08 -22.43
CA ALA A 114 2.19 -9.48 -22.55
C ALA A 114 2.33 -7.99 -22.91
N LEU A 115 1.64 -7.57 -23.97
CA LEU A 115 1.66 -6.21 -24.50
C LEU A 115 0.25 -5.63 -24.52
N LEU A 116 0.03 -4.52 -23.82
CA LEU A 116 -1.18 -3.73 -23.94
C LEU A 116 -1.19 -3.05 -25.31
N LEU A 117 -2.16 -3.41 -26.15
CA LEU A 117 -2.28 -2.91 -27.53
C LEU A 117 -3.39 -1.86 -27.69
N SER A 118 -4.43 -1.93 -26.85
CA SER A 118 -5.54 -0.97 -26.80
C SER A 118 -6.03 -0.85 -25.37
N ALA A 119 -6.36 0.35 -24.92
CA ALA A 119 -6.88 0.63 -23.58
C ALA A 119 -8.08 1.58 -23.69
N ASP A 120 -9.24 1.15 -23.18
CA ASP A 120 -10.45 1.95 -23.10
C ASP A 120 -10.51 2.82 -21.82
N GLN A 121 -9.55 2.67 -20.94
CA GLN A 121 -9.48 3.35 -19.62
C GLN A 121 -10.69 3.05 -18.71
N ILE A 122 -11.38 1.96 -19.00
CA ILE A 122 -12.53 1.45 -18.23
C ILE A 122 -12.16 0.13 -17.56
N HIS A 123 -11.51 -0.78 -18.34
CA HIS A 123 -11.18 -2.13 -17.91
C HIS A 123 -9.68 -2.28 -17.65
N ASP A 124 -9.30 -2.85 -16.50
CA ASP A 124 -7.89 -3.11 -16.19
C ASP A 124 -7.33 -4.24 -17.05
N ALA A 125 -6.09 -4.08 -17.47
CA ALA A 125 -5.41 -4.98 -18.40
C ALA A 125 -4.66 -6.15 -17.72
N ASP A 126 -4.46 -6.10 -16.40
CA ASP A 126 -3.68 -7.09 -15.66
C ASP A 126 -4.32 -8.49 -15.68
N VAL A 127 -5.64 -8.56 -15.40
CA VAL A 127 -6.42 -9.81 -15.50
C VAL A 127 -6.39 -10.40 -16.91
N LEU A 128 -6.39 -9.53 -17.94
CA LEU A 128 -6.29 -9.97 -19.33
C LEU A 128 -4.91 -10.56 -19.62
N ALA A 129 -3.85 -9.97 -19.07
CA ALA A 129 -2.48 -10.48 -19.21
C ALA A 129 -2.32 -11.87 -18.57
N MET A 130 -2.86 -12.09 -17.37
CA MET A 130 -2.83 -13.39 -16.69
C MET A 130 -3.58 -14.48 -17.46
N ASN A 131 -4.82 -14.20 -17.89
CA ASN A 131 -5.61 -15.13 -18.70
C ASN A 131 -4.95 -15.40 -20.07
N GLY A 132 -4.35 -14.39 -20.67
CA GLY A 132 -3.62 -14.53 -21.91
C GLY A 132 -2.36 -15.39 -21.78
N ALA A 133 -1.63 -15.26 -20.68
CA ALA A 133 -0.45 -16.08 -20.41
C ALA A 133 -0.83 -17.56 -20.24
N SER A 134 -1.89 -17.84 -19.48
CA SER A 134 -2.46 -19.18 -19.36
C SER A 134 -2.88 -19.76 -20.71
N ALA A 135 -3.68 -19.01 -21.48
CA ALA A 135 -4.17 -19.46 -22.79
C ALA A 135 -3.03 -19.70 -23.81
N ALA A 136 -2.03 -18.79 -23.86
CA ALA A 136 -0.88 -18.95 -24.75
C ALA A 136 -0.06 -20.20 -24.42
N LEU A 137 0.17 -20.49 -23.14
CA LEU A 137 0.84 -21.72 -22.68
C LEU A 137 -0.02 -22.96 -22.97
N ALA A 138 -1.32 -22.89 -22.72
CA ALA A 138 -2.24 -24.02 -22.90
C ALA A 138 -2.31 -24.50 -24.36
N ILE A 139 -2.40 -23.56 -25.32
CA ILE A 139 -2.44 -23.91 -26.74
C ILE A 139 -1.06 -24.23 -27.36
N SER A 140 0.05 -23.90 -26.68
CA SER A 140 1.41 -24.17 -27.13
C SER A 140 1.78 -25.62 -26.96
N ASP A 141 2.94 -26.02 -27.51
CA ASP A 141 3.55 -27.31 -27.25
C ASP A 141 4.43 -27.32 -25.98
N ILE A 142 4.53 -26.23 -25.25
CA ILE A 142 5.26 -26.12 -23.98
C ILE A 142 4.58 -26.99 -22.91
N PRO A 143 5.32 -27.80 -22.13
CA PRO A 143 4.77 -28.59 -21.02
C PRO A 143 4.19 -27.64 -19.95
N PHE A 144 2.90 -27.73 -19.73
CA PHE A 144 2.16 -26.87 -18.83
C PHE A 144 0.88 -27.57 -18.35
N ALA A 145 0.65 -27.64 -17.05
CA ALA A 145 -0.47 -28.35 -16.41
C ALA A 145 -1.74 -27.48 -16.23
N GLY A 146 -1.84 -26.33 -16.92
CA GLY A 146 -3.06 -25.52 -16.96
C GLY A 146 -4.08 -26.03 -18.01
N PRO A 147 -5.13 -25.24 -18.29
CA PRO A 147 -5.21 -23.78 -18.06
C PRO A 147 -5.65 -23.36 -16.66
N ILE A 148 -5.39 -22.08 -16.36
CA ILE A 148 -5.88 -21.38 -15.17
C ILE A 148 -6.66 -20.14 -15.59
N GLY A 149 -7.57 -19.68 -14.73
CA GLY A 149 -8.32 -18.43 -14.93
C GLY A 149 -7.99 -17.39 -13.85
N ALA A 150 -8.11 -16.14 -14.22
CA ALA A 150 -7.91 -15.00 -13.33
C ALA A 150 -9.10 -14.05 -13.41
N VAL A 151 -9.56 -13.56 -12.27
CA VAL A 151 -10.57 -12.50 -12.16
C VAL A 151 -10.16 -11.48 -11.10
N ARG A 152 -10.66 -10.26 -11.26
CA ARG A 152 -10.70 -9.27 -10.18
C ARG A 152 -12.09 -9.30 -9.55
N VAL A 153 -12.15 -9.24 -8.21
CA VAL A 153 -13.42 -9.11 -7.47
C VAL A 153 -13.39 -7.80 -6.71
N GLY A 154 -14.42 -6.98 -6.92
CA GLY A 154 -14.76 -5.83 -6.10
C GLY A 154 -15.99 -6.11 -5.25
N ARG A 155 -16.27 -5.20 -4.29
CA ARG A 155 -17.50 -5.23 -3.49
C ARG A 155 -17.99 -3.79 -3.29
N VAL A 156 -19.18 -3.51 -3.82
CA VAL A 156 -19.84 -2.19 -3.74
C VAL A 156 -21.18 -2.39 -3.05
N ASP A 157 -21.50 -1.60 -2.05
CA ASP A 157 -22.74 -1.70 -1.25
C ASP A 157 -23.01 -3.13 -0.71
N GLY A 158 -21.95 -3.89 -0.43
CA GLY A 158 -22.04 -5.27 0.07
C GLY A 158 -22.22 -6.34 -1.00
N GLU A 159 -22.35 -5.98 -2.27
CA GLU A 159 -22.52 -6.90 -3.40
C GLU A 159 -21.20 -7.12 -4.14
N PHE A 160 -20.85 -8.40 -4.42
CA PHE A 160 -19.63 -8.74 -5.13
C PHE A 160 -19.77 -8.54 -6.65
N LEU A 161 -18.73 -7.99 -7.26
CA LEU A 161 -18.63 -7.72 -8.69
C LEU A 161 -17.40 -8.43 -9.30
N ILE A 162 -17.59 -9.08 -10.46
CA ILE A 162 -16.46 -9.65 -11.24
C ILE A 162 -15.96 -8.61 -12.24
N ASN A 163 -14.65 -8.41 -12.26
CA ASN A 163 -13.94 -7.47 -13.15
C ASN A 163 -14.59 -6.08 -13.14
N PRO A 164 -14.68 -5.42 -11.95
CA PRO A 164 -15.24 -4.08 -11.85
C PRO A 164 -14.43 -3.09 -12.71
N THR A 165 -15.13 -2.09 -13.25
CA THR A 165 -14.50 -0.97 -13.95
C THR A 165 -13.69 -0.10 -12.98
N PHE A 166 -12.81 0.78 -13.50
CA PHE A 166 -12.08 1.72 -12.64
C PHE A 166 -13.01 2.57 -11.79
N GLU A 167 -14.11 3.09 -12.37
CA GLU A 167 -15.14 3.84 -11.65
C GLU A 167 -15.77 3.03 -10.51
N GLN A 168 -16.14 1.76 -10.75
CA GLN A 168 -16.70 0.89 -9.70
C GLN A 168 -15.69 0.53 -8.62
N ARG A 169 -14.39 0.56 -8.93
CA ARG A 169 -13.33 0.30 -7.94
C ARG A 169 -13.14 1.44 -6.95
N GLU A 170 -13.48 2.68 -7.33
CA GLU A 170 -13.42 3.85 -6.43
C GLU A 170 -14.39 3.68 -5.26
N ASP A 171 -15.57 3.09 -5.51
CA ASP A 171 -16.58 2.82 -4.48
C ASP A 171 -16.44 1.45 -3.81
N SER A 172 -15.46 0.64 -4.23
CA SER A 172 -15.27 -0.72 -3.77
C SER A 172 -14.48 -0.80 -2.46
N ASP A 173 -14.98 -1.56 -1.50
CA ASP A 173 -14.27 -1.88 -0.26
C ASP A 173 -13.38 -3.14 -0.37
N LEU A 174 -13.33 -3.78 -1.55
CA LEU A 174 -12.51 -4.95 -1.86
C LEU A 174 -11.84 -4.82 -3.24
N ASP A 175 -10.56 -5.10 -3.31
CA ASP A 175 -9.80 -5.28 -4.54
C ASP A 175 -9.05 -6.61 -4.49
N LEU A 176 -9.69 -7.68 -4.96
CA LEU A 176 -9.17 -9.05 -4.92
C LEU A 176 -8.84 -9.54 -6.33
N ILE A 177 -7.57 -9.81 -6.60
CA ILE A 177 -7.16 -10.66 -7.72
C ILE A 177 -7.18 -12.10 -7.25
N TYR A 178 -7.95 -12.94 -7.94
CA TYR A 178 -8.07 -14.38 -7.68
C TYR A 178 -7.66 -15.15 -8.93
N VAL A 179 -6.77 -16.14 -8.73
CA VAL A 179 -6.32 -17.05 -9.78
C VAL A 179 -6.49 -18.49 -9.32
N GLY A 180 -7.09 -19.32 -10.17
CA GLY A 180 -7.31 -20.72 -9.85
C GLY A 180 -7.49 -21.60 -11.09
N ASN A 181 -7.58 -22.90 -10.86
CA ASN A 181 -8.09 -23.85 -11.84
C ASN A 181 -9.62 -24.02 -11.67
N LYS A 182 -10.24 -25.09 -12.18
CA LYS A 182 -11.68 -25.29 -12.06
C LYS A 182 -12.20 -25.45 -10.62
N THR A 183 -11.37 -25.93 -9.72
CA THR A 183 -11.76 -26.36 -8.36
C THR A 183 -10.94 -25.73 -7.26
N ASP A 184 -9.69 -25.37 -7.56
CA ASP A 184 -8.69 -25.00 -6.59
C ASP A 184 -8.17 -23.58 -6.79
N VAL A 185 -7.87 -22.92 -5.67
CA VAL A 185 -7.15 -21.65 -5.68
C VAL A 185 -5.67 -21.88 -5.89
N ILE A 186 -5.02 -20.99 -6.63
CA ILE A 186 -3.57 -21.03 -6.88
C ILE A 186 -2.91 -19.75 -6.35
N MET A 187 -3.54 -18.60 -6.52
CA MET A 187 -3.01 -17.33 -6.08
C MET A 187 -4.14 -16.37 -5.74
N ILE A 188 -3.98 -15.63 -4.65
CA ILE A 188 -4.76 -14.42 -4.40
C ILE A 188 -3.81 -13.28 -4.06
N GLU A 189 -4.18 -12.07 -4.45
CA GLU A 189 -3.44 -10.86 -4.09
C GLU A 189 -4.39 -9.66 -4.11
N GLY A 190 -4.29 -8.78 -3.10
CA GLY A 190 -5.15 -7.60 -3.09
C GLY A 190 -5.13 -6.81 -1.80
N ALA A 191 -6.11 -5.93 -1.69
CA ALA A 191 -6.38 -5.10 -0.53
C ALA A 191 -7.88 -5.00 -0.26
N ALA A 192 -8.23 -4.51 0.92
CA ALA A 192 -9.60 -4.23 1.29
C ALA A 192 -9.68 -3.09 2.31
N ASN A 193 -10.81 -2.39 2.33
CA ASN A 193 -11.10 -1.35 3.31
C ASN A 193 -11.72 -1.98 4.57
N GLU A 194 -10.89 -2.76 5.31
CA GLU A 194 -11.29 -3.40 6.56
C GLU A 194 -12.52 -4.33 6.40
N ILE A 195 -12.52 -5.12 5.30
CA ILE A 195 -13.63 -6.06 5.06
C ILE A 195 -13.72 -7.11 6.18
N PRO A 196 -14.92 -7.42 6.70
CA PRO A 196 -15.09 -8.48 7.70
C PRO A 196 -14.53 -9.81 7.22
N ASP A 197 -13.83 -10.55 8.11
CA ASP A 197 -13.17 -11.83 7.78
C ASP A 197 -14.10 -12.85 7.10
N ALA A 198 -15.38 -12.88 7.49
CA ALA A 198 -16.38 -13.77 6.88
C ALA A 198 -16.75 -13.36 5.44
N GLU A 199 -16.81 -12.06 5.16
CA GLU A 199 -17.11 -11.55 3.80
C GLU A 199 -15.88 -11.76 2.89
N PHE A 200 -14.67 -11.59 3.42
CA PHE A 200 -13.46 -11.92 2.69
C PHE A 200 -13.45 -13.38 2.22
N LYS A 201 -13.78 -14.33 3.10
CA LYS A 201 -13.90 -15.75 2.71
C LYS A 201 -14.97 -15.99 1.65
N LYS A 202 -16.14 -15.35 1.75
CA LYS A 202 -17.20 -15.47 0.73
C LYS A 202 -16.74 -14.98 -0.65
N SER A 203 -15.93 -13.93 -0.72
CA SER A 203 -15.41 -13.39 -1.98
C SER A 203 -14.57 -14.42 -2.75
N LEU A 204 -13.85 -15.31 -2.05
CA LEU A 204 -13.03 -16.37 -2.65
C LEU A 204 -13.90 -17.40 -3.39
N TYR A 205 -15.01 -17.84 -2.80
CA TYR A 205 -15.95 -18.76 -3.45
C TYR A 205 -16.64 -18.10 -4.65
N PHE A 206 -17.01 -16.83 -4.50
CA PHE A 206 -17.59 -16.07 -5.60
C PHE A 206 -16.64 -15.95 -6.79
N ALA A 207 -15.36 -15.71 -6.52
CA ALA A 207 -14.30 -15.65 -7.54
C ALA A 207 -14.10 -17.01 -8.24
N GLN A 208 -14.11 -18.11 -7.48
CA GLN A 208 -13.89 -19.47 -8.00
C GLN A 208 -14.95 -19.86 -9.04
N GLU A 209 -16.21 -19.50 -8.84
CA GLU A 209 -17.28 -19.76 -9.81
C GLU A 209 -17.05 -19.05 -11.16
N ALA A 210 -16.50 -17.85 -11.14
CA ALA A 210 -16.20 -17.10 -12.35
C ALA A 210 -14.94 -17.66 -13.05
N VAL A 211 -13.90 -18.00 -12.28
CA VAL A 211 -12.66 -18.61 -12.79
C VAL A 211 -12.94 -19.93 -13.50
N ALA A 212 -13.79 -20.78 -12.98
CA ALA A 212 -14.15 -22.04 -13.62
C ALA A 212 -14.66 -21.85 -15.07
N LYS A 213 -15.48 -20.81 -15.33
CA LYS A 213 -15.98 -20.48 -16.67
C LYS A 213 -14.88 -20.03 -17.62
N ILE A 214 -13.87 -19.30 -17.12
CA ILE A 214 -12.72 -18.86 -17.92
C ILE A 214 -11.85 -20.06 -18.29
N VAL A 215 -11.63 -20.97 -17.35
CA VAL A 215 -10.88 -22.21 -17.60
C VAL A 215 -11.59 -23.07 -18.65
N GLU A 216 -12.92 -23.23 -18.58
CA GLU A 216 -13.71 -23.95 -19.58
C GLU A 216 -13.58 -23.36 -20.99
N ALA A 217 -13.62 -22.02 -21.10
CA ALA A 217 -13.41 -21.36 -22.40
C ALA A 217 -11.98 -21.59 -22.93
N GLN A 218 -10.98 -21.57 -22.07
CA GLN A 218 -9.59 -21.88 -22.49
C GLN A 218 -9.42 -23.34 -22.92
N GLU A 219 -10.05 -24.30 -22.23
CA GLU A 219 -10.07 -25.71 -22.65
C GLU A 219 -10.72 -25.89 -24.02
N GLU A 220 -11.78 -25.12 -24.33
CA GLU A 220 -12.38 -25.10 -25.66
C GLU A 220 -11.38 -24.58 -26.71
N LEU A 221 -10.66 -23.50 -26.40
CA LEU A 221 -9.63 -22.97 -27.29
C LEU A 221 -8.51 -24.00 -27.54
N VAL A 222 -8.11 -24.75 -26.52
CA VAL A 222 -7.13 -25.84 -26.65
C VAL A 222 -7.61 -26.93 -27.61
N LYS A 223 -8.92 -27.29 -27.58
CA LYS A 223 -9.51 -28.25 -28.53
C LYS A 223 -9.49 -27.72 -29.95
N LEU A 224 -9.68 -26.40 -30.15
CA LEU A 224 -9.72 -25.75 -31.46
C LEU A 224 -8.34 -25.50 -32.09
N ALA A 225 -7.33 -25.15 -31.28
CA ALA A 225 -6.05 -24.62 -31.72
C ALA A 225 -4.83 -25.16 -30.97
N GLY A 226 -5.00 -26.03 -29.99
CA GLY A 226 -3.91 -26.57 -29.15
C GLY A 226 -2.97 -27.47 -29.94
N LYS A 227 -1.70 -27.45 -29.55
CA LYS A 227 -0.64 -28.32 -30.09
C LYS A 227 -0.38 -29.46 -29.08
N PRO A 228 0.02 -30.66 -29.55
CA PRO A 228 0.55 -31.70 -28.67
C PRO A 228 1.76 -31.16 -27.88
N LYS A 229 1.84 -31.49 -26.61
CA LYS A 229 2.99 -31.08 -25.79
C LYS A 229 4.26 -31.78 -26.26
N ARG A 230 5.38 -31.02 -26.33
CA ARG A 230 6.69 -31.50 -26.75
C ARG A 230 7.30 -32.42 -25.71
N ASP A 231 8.17 -33.34 -26.13
CA ASP A 231 8.99 -34.11 -25.23
C ASP A 231 9.99 -33.20 -24.49
N TYR A 232 10.23 -33.47 -23.22
CA TYR A 232 11.14 -32.72 -22.38
C TYR A 232 11.90 -33.63 -21.39
N VAL A 233 13.02 -33.14 -20.90
CA VAL A 233 13.83 -33.83 -19.88
C VAL A 233 13.69 -33.04 -18.58
N VAL A 234 13.48 -33.76 -17.49
CA VAL A 234 13.52 -33.20 -16.13
C VAL A 234 14.87 -33.50 -15.47
N THR A 235 15.35 -32.52 -14.72
CA THR A 235 16.55 -32.65 -13.91
C THR A 235 16.13 -32.72 -12.44
N VAL A 236 16.16 -33.92 -11.89
CA VAL A 236 15.81 -34.25 -10.50
C VAL A 236 16.94 -35.04 -9.84
N ALA A 237 16.92 -35.10 -8.50
CA ALA A 237 17.90 -35.88 -7.75
C ALA A 237 17.85 -37.36 -8.17
N LYS A 238 19.03 -37.92 -8.50
CA LYS A 238 19.17 -39.32 -8.93
C LYS A 238 19.08 -40.28 -7.75
N GLU A 239 18.41 -41.41 -7.95
CA GLU A 239 18.09 -42.36 -6.87
C GLU A 239 19.34 -42.96 -6.25
N ASP A 240 20.34 -43.33 -7.07
CA ASP A 240 21.64 -43.85 -6.62
C ASP A 240 22.43 -42.84 -5.76
N LEU A 241 22.33 -41.56 -6.05
CA LEU A 241 22.93 -40.51 -5.24
C LEU A 241 22.13 -40.23 -3.96
N LEU A 242 20.79 -40.34 -4.02
CA LEU A 242 19.92 -40.25 -2.84
C LEU A 242 20.20 -41.34 -1.83
N GLU A 243 20.41 -42.60 -2.27
CA GLU A 243 20.77 -43.74 -1.38
C GLU A 243 22.03 -43.41 -0.59
N ILE A 244 23.08 -42.89 -1.24
CA ILE A 244 24.33 -42.50 -0.57
C ILE A 244 24.07 -41.36 0.40
N GLY A 245 23.35 -40.34 -0.04
CA GLY A 245 23.01 -39.19 0.79
C GLY A 245 22.26 -39.58 2.07
N TYR A 246 21.27 -40.48 1.95
CA TYR A 246 20.56 -41.01 3.11
C TYR A 246 21.42 -41.86 4.01
N ALA A 247 22.33 -42.65 3.44
CA ALA A 247 23.25 -43.49 4.24
C ALA A 247 24.20 -42.65 5.11
N VAL A 248 24.60 -41.47 4.64
CA VAL A 248 25.47 -40.52 5.36
C VAL A 248 24.67 -39.62 6.29
N ALA A 249 23.61 -39.02 5.79
CA ALA A 249 22.82 -38.06 6.56
C ALA A 249 22.01 -38.76 7.67
N GLY A 250 21.28 -39.83 7.35
CA GLY A 250 20.46 -40.59 8.29
C GLY A 250 19.61 -39.66 9.18
N ASP A 251 19.52 -40.03 10.46
CA ASP A 251 18.81 -39.23 11.46
C ASP A 251 19.56 -37.93 11.84
N ARG A 252 20.83 -37.77 11.43
CA ARG A 252 21.66 -36.59 11.73
C ARG A 252 21.15 -35.33 11.04
N ILE A 253 20.42 -35.46 9.93
CA ILE A 253 19.85 -34.33 9.23
C ILE A 253 18.81 -33.62 10.12
N GLU A 254 18.04 -34.35 10.89
CA GLU A 254 17.08 -33.81 11.82
C GLU A 254 17.77 -33.00 12.93
N ASP A 255 18.83 -33.55 13.55
CA ASP A 255 19.64 -32.83 14.54
C ASP A 255 20.31 -31.57 13.96
N ALA A 256 20.62 -31.56 12.66
CA ALA A 256 21.19 -30.40 11.98
C ALA A 256 20.16 -29.29 11.70
N ILE A 257 18.93 -29.67 11.34
CA ILE A 257 17.87 -28.69 11.09
C ILE A 257 17.26 -28.09 12.37
N TYR A 258 17.29 -28.82 13.50
CA TYR A 258 16.89 -28.31 14.80
C TYR A 258 18.02 -27.52 15.46
N ALA A 259 18.00 -26.22 15.31
CA ALA A 259 18.97 -25.33 15.94
C ALA A 259 18.28 -24.02 16.37
N ALA A 260 18.77 -23.46 17.48
CA ALA A 260 18.20 -22.28 18.09
C ALA A 260 18.27 -21.02 17.21
N SER A 261 19.24 -20.93 16.30
CA SER A 261 19.39 -19.80 15.39
C SER A 261 19.65 -20.23 13.94
N LYS A 262 19.32 -19.31 12.99
CA LYS A 262 19.62 -19.49 11.56
C LYS A 262 21.10 -19.74 11.30
N VAL A 263 21.99 -19.05 12.01
CA VAL A 263 23.45 -19.19 11.86
C VAL A 263 23.94 -20.54 12.33
N GLU A 264 23.47 -21.03 13.48
CA GLU A 264 23.84 -22.34 14.00
C GLU A 264 23.34 -23.46 13.09
N ARG A 265 22.10 -23.36 12.64
CA ARG A 265 21.50 -24.28 11.66
C ARG A 265 22.33 -24.34 10.39
N GLY A 266 22.68 -23.18 9.81
CA GLY A 266 23.50 -23.10 8.60
C GLY A 266 24.86 -23.82 8.76
N LYS A 267 25.52 -23.67 9.91
CA LYS A 267 26.79 -24.38 10.19
C LYS A 267 26.63 -25.89 10.27
N LYS A 268 25.63 -26.39 11.01
CA LYS A 268 25.39 -27.85 11.16
C LYS A 268 24.99 -28.49 9.83
N VAL A 269 24.09 -27.83 9.12
CA VAL A 269 23.61 -28.29 7.80
C VAL A 269 24.76 -28.30 6.78
N GLY A 270 25.58 -27.23 6.75
CA GLY A 270 26.75 -27.14 5.86
C GLY A 270 27.78 -28.24 6.11
N ALA A 271 28.12 -28.52 7.38
CA ALA A 271 29.04 -29.60 7.72
C ALA A 271 28.53 -30.97 7.27
N LEU A 272 27.22 -31.24 7.43
CA LEU A 272 26.62 -32.51 7.00
C LEU A 272 26.58 -32.62 5.47
N ARG A 273 26.33 -31.50 4.77
CA ARG A 273 26.38 -31.40 3.31
C ARG A 273 27.78 -31.78 2.79
N ASP A 274 28.83 -31.24 3.39
CA ASP A 274 30.21 -31.53 2.99
C ASP A 274 30.55 -33.03 3.14
N GLU A 275 30.03 -33.70 4.18
CA GLU A 275 30.18 -35.15 4.35
C GLU A 275 29.42 -35.96 3.28
N VAL A 276 28.21 -35.55 2.93
CA VAL A 276 27.40 -36.14 1.85
C VAL A 276 28.12 -35.98 0.51
N GLU A 277 28.62 -34.78 0.23
CA GLU A 277 29.39 -34.48 -0.98
C GLU A 277 30.63 -35.40 -1.08
N ALA A 278 31.41 -35.52 -0.01
CA ALA A 278 32.59 -36.37 0.01
C ALA A 278 32.25 -37.81 -0.30
N ALA A 279 31.20 -38.36 0.30
CA ALA A 279 30.77 -39.76 0.09
C ALA A 279 30.23 -39.98 -1.34
N ILE A 280 29.51 -39.01 -1.92
CA ILE A 280 29.06 -39.12 -3.30
C ILE A 280 30.26 -39.08 -4.26
N LYS A 281 31.19 -38.15 -4.08
CA LYS A 281 32.36 -37.98 -4.96
C LYS A 281 33.33 -39.18 -4.88
N GLU A 282 33.38 -39.87 -3.76
CA GLU A 282 34.17 -41.11 -3.62
C GLU A 282 33.67 -42.19 -4.58
N LYS A 283 32.35 -42.38 -4.74
CA LYS A 283 31.76 -43.40 -5.64
C LYS A 283 31.53 -42.87 -7.05
N PHE A 284 31.17 -41.59 -7.19
CA PHE A 284 30.82 -40.92 -8.44
C PHE A 284 31.61 -39.61 -8.61
N PRO A 285 32.94 -39.67 -8.96
CA PRO A 285 33.81 -38.48 -9.03
C PRO A 285 33.38 -37.43 -10.01
N GLN A 286 32.52 -37.75 -10.99
CA GLN A 286 32.06 -36.83 -12.04
C GLN A 286 30.73 -36.13 -11.66
N THR A 287 30.18 -36.41 -10.47
CA THR A 287 28.93 -35.75 -10.02
C THR A 287 29.16 -34.25 -9.86
N THR A 288 28.29 -33.47 -10.47
CA THR A 288 28.32 -32.01 -10.40
C THR A 288 27.87 -31.51 -9.03
N GLU A 289 28.31 -30.33 -8.67
CA GLU A 289 27.87 -29.66 -7.43
C GLU A 289 26.35 -29.49 -7.40
N PHE A 290 25.74 -29.18 -8.53
CA PHE A 290 24.30 -29.06 -8.66
C PHE A 290 23.56 -30.37 -8.34
N GLU A 291 24.03 -31.50 -8.83
CA GLU A 291 23.42 -32.81 -8.51
C GLU A 291 23.53 -33.14 -7.01
N ILE A 292 24.65 -32.78 -6.38
CA ILE A 292 24.85 -32.93 -4.93
C ILE A 292 23.87 -32.03 -4.16
N GLU A 293 23.74 -30.79 -4.58
CA GLU A 293 22.80 -29.82 -3.98
C GLU A 293 21.36 -30.34 -4.05
N GLN A 294 20.93 -30.85 -5.20
CA GLN A 294 19.59 -31.43 -5.35
C GLN A 294 19.36 -32.64 -4.41
N VAL A 295 20.35 -33.50 -4.25
CA VAL A 295 20.26 -34.64 -3.32
C VAL A 295 20.10 -34.12 -1.88
N PHE A 296 20.93 -33.19 -1.49
CA PHE A 296 20.94 -32.68 -0.13
C PHE A 296 19.66 -31.86 0.19
N GLU A 297 19.21 -31.06 -0.75
CA GLU A 297 17.94 -30.34 -0.64
C GLU A 297 16.74 -31.29 -0.49
N TYR A 298 16.72 -32.39 -1.26
CA TYR A 298 15.68 -33.42 -1.17
C TYR A 298 15.64 -34.05 0.22
N ILE A 299 16.82 -34.41 0.78
CA ILE A 299 16.94 -35.00 2.11
C ILE A 299 16.46 -34.03 3.19
N GLN A 300 16.89 -32.77 3.11
CA GLN A 300 16.43 -31.71 4.03
C GLN A 300 14.93 -31.51 3.97
N LYS A 301 14.39 -31.35 2.76
CA LYS A 301 12.95 -31.17 2.53
C LYS A 301 12.15 -32.32 3.15
N LYS A 302 12.57 -33.55 2.96
CA LYS A 302 11.91 -34.75 3.52
C LYS A 302 11.96 -34.75 5.05
N ALA A 303 13.11 -34.51 5.64
CA ALA A 303 13.26 -34.48 7.11
C ALA A 303 12.40 -33.37 7.73
N PHE A 304 12.40 -32.19 7.12
CA PHE A 304 11.59 -31.05 7.54
C PHE A 304 10.08 -31.39 7.51
N ARG A 305 9.60 -31.98 6.41
CA ARG A 305 8.18 -32.35 6.25
C ARG A 305 7.73 -33.42 7.22
N VAL A 306 8.54 -34.47 7.41
CA VAL A 306 8.29 -35.54 8.40
C VAL A 306 8.20 -34.95 9.83
N SER A 307 9.10 -34.04 10.19
CA SER A 307 9.07 -33.38 11.49
C SER A 307 7.77 -32.64 11.76
N ILE A 308 7.31 -31.85 10.81
CA ILE A 308 6.05 -31.10 10.93
C ILE A 308 4.83 -32.03 10.90
N MET A 309 4.79 -32.96 9.95
CA MET A 309 3.62 -33.79 9.68
C MET A 309 3.38 -34.88 10.73
N GLU A 310 4.46 -35.50 11.24
CA GLU A 310 4.37 -36.62 12.15
C GLU A 310 4.62 -36.24 13.61
N LYS A 311 5.56 -35.32 13.87
CA LYS A 311 5.96 -34.96 15.23
C LYS A 311 5.31 -33.64 15.71
N GLY A 312 4.76 -32.84 14.81
CA GLY A 312 4.20 -31.53 15.13
C GLY A 312 5.23 -30.51 15.64
N VAL A 313 6.53 -30.70 15.31
CA VAL A 313 7.64 -29.88 15.78
C VAL A 313 8.30 -29.19 14.60
N ARG A 314 8.54 -27.89 14.73
CA ARG A 314 9.13 -27.02 13.71
C ARG A 314 10.64 -26.92 13.89
N ALA A 315 11.35 -26.47 12.85
CA ALA A 315 12.82 -26.43 12.82
C ALA A 315 13.45 -25.53 13.92
N ASP A 316 12.72 -24.59 14.46
CA ASP A 316 13.12 -23.74 15.59
C ASP A 316 12.56 -24.20 16.95
N GLY A 317 11.93 -25.38 16.99
CA GLY A 317 11.39 -26.00 18.20
C GLY A 317 9.99 -25.54 18.58
N ARG A 318 9.38 -24.60 17.84
CA ARG A 318 8.00 -24.16 18.08
C ARG A 318 6.97 -25.24 17.72
N GLY A 319 5.80 -25.17 18.33
CA GLY A 319 4.60 -25.87 17.89
C GLY A 319 3.98 -25.23 16.66
N LEU A 320 2.98 -25.90 16.07
CA LEU A 320 2.39 -25.51 14.78
C LEU A 320 1.72 -24.13 14.78
N ARG A 321 1.19 -23.71 15.94
CA ARG A 321 0.44 -22.45 16.12
C ARG A 321 1.22 -21.38 16.88
N ASP A 322 2.45 -21.66 17.27
CA ASP A 322 3.27 -20.74 18.02
C ASP A 322 3.83 -19.63 17.13
N ILE A 323 3.84 -18.42 17.64
CA ILE A 323 4.51 -17.28 17.01
C ILE A 323 5.89 -17.04 17.66
N ARG A 324 6.82 -16.46 16.92
CA ARG A 324 8.13 -16.03 17.42
C ARG A 324 7.96 -14.91 18.45
N GLU A 325 8.99 -14.69 19.27
CA GLU A 325 9.07 -13.56 20.17
C GLU A 325 8.89 -12.25 19.42
N LEU A 326 8.00 -11.40 19.90
CA LEU A 326 7.68 -10.10 19.33
C LEU A 326 8.30 -8.96 20.12
N TYR A 327 8.90 -8.01 19.42
CA TYR A 327 9.41 -6.77 20.00
C TYR A 327 8.98 -5.59 19.16
N GLY A 328 8.58 -4.48 19.81
CA GLY A 328 8.22 -3.22 19.16
C GLY A 328 8.80 -2.05 19.96
N GLU A 329 9.28 -1.01 19.26
CA GLU A 329 9.79 0.23 19.84
C GLU A 329 9.51 1.38 18.88
N VAL A 330 9.10 2.54 19.39
CA VAL A 330 8.86 3.77 18.63
C VAL A 330 9.82 4.88 19.04
N GLY A 331 9.96 5.92 18.20
CA GLY A 331 10.82 7.07 18.51
C GLY A 331 12.31 6.74 18.51
N THR A 332 12.74 5.71 17.76
CA THR A 332 14.13 5.23 17.77
C THR A 332 15.11 6.18 17.09
N LEU A 333 14.64 7.02 16.16
CA LEU A 333 15.45 7.94 15.40
C LEU A 333 15.09 9.41 15.73
N PRO A 334 16.02 10.22 16.28
CA PRO A 334 15.67 11.51 16.87
C PRO A 334 15.35 12.63 15.85
N ARG A 335 15.68 12.47 14.57
CA ARG A 335 15.58 13.55 13.58
C ARG A 335 14.43 13.38 12.58
N VAL A 336 13.93 12.16 12.43
CA VAL A 336 12.85 11.83 11.49
C VAL A 336 11.47 12.26 12.05
N HIS A 337 10.42 12.18 11.23
CA HIS A 337 9.09 12.59 11.68
C HIS A 337 8.41 11.53 12.53
N GLY A 338 8.68 10.25 12.27
CA GLY A 338 8.31 9.11 13.10
C GLY A 338 9.17 7.91 12.74
N SER A 339 9.43 7.04 13.70
CA SER A 339 10.21 5.82 13.48
C SER A 339 9.81 4.70 14.41
N ALA A 340 9.86 3.47 13.92
CA ALA A 340 9.60 2.30 14.72
C ALA A 340 10.45 1.12 14.30
N ILE A 341 10.87 0.32 15.27
CA ILE A 341 11.41 -1.02 15.05
C ILE A 341 10.31 -2.02 15.39
N PHE A 342 10.14 -3.00 14.51
CA PHE A 342 9.33 -4.19 14.81
C PHE A 342 10.14 -5.43 14.50
N SER A 343 10.25 -6.32 15.49
CA SER A 343 10.98 -7.59 15.36
C SER A 343 10.05 -8.77 15.67
N ARG A 344 10.27 -9.85 14.94
CA ARG A 344 9.62 -11.14 15.13
C ARG A 344 10.68 -12.23 15.02
N GLY A 345 11.22 -12.66 16.16
CA GLY A 345 12.42 -13.47 16.25
C GLY A 345 13.58 -12.85 15.45
N GLU A 346 14.17 -13.60 14.54
CA GLU A 346 15.28 -13.17 13.66
C GLU A 346 14.77 -12.43 12.40
N THR A 347 13.65 -11.72 12.47
CA THR A 347 13.14 -10.84 11.41
C THR A 347 12.88 -9.46 11.99
N GLN A 348 13.56 -8.43 11.48
CA GLN A 348 13.47 -7.07 11.98
C GLN A 348 13.30 -6.08 10.84
N ALA A 349 12.33 -5.16 10.98
CA ALA A 349 12.12 -4.03 10.09
C ALA A 349 12.19 -2.70 10.87
N LEU A 350 12.87 -1.71 10.30
CA LEU A 350 12.88 -0.33 10.76
C LEU A 350 11.99 0.49 9.82
N GLY A 351 10.84 0.94 10.31
CA GLY A 351 9.96 1.87 9.62
C GLY A 351 10.32 3.32 9.92
N ILE A 352 10.43 4.14 8.89
CA ILE A 352 10.74 5.57 9.00
C ILE A 352 9.67 6.35 8.26
N CYS A 353 8.92 7.19 8.98
CA CYS A 353 7.89 8.05 8.42
C CYS A 353 8.44 9.43 8.08
N THR A 354 8.09 9.92 6.90
CA THR A 354 8.31 11.29 6.45
C THR A 354 6.97 11.88 6.02
N LEU A 355 6.64 13.04 6.58
CA LEU A 355 5.46 13.83 6.23
C LEU A 355 5.90 15.01 5.36
N ALA A 356 5.13 15.29 4.32
CA ALA A 356 5.32 16.42 3.42
C ALA A 356 3.96 17.07 3.13
N PRO A 357 3.91 18.29 2.57
CA PRO A 357 2.68 18.88 2.08
C PRO A 357 1.90 17.95 1.13
N ALA A 358 0.57 18.04 1.12
CA ALA A 358 -0.29 17.14 0.33
C ALA A 358 -0.10 17.26 -1.20
N ASP A 359 0.52 18.33 -1.67
CA ASP A 359 0.89 18.54 -3.07
C ASP A 359 2.18 17.81 -3.49
N GLU A 360 2.99 17.35 -2.54
CA GLU A 360 4.16 16.49 -2.77
C GLU A 360 3.74 15.03 -3.03
N LYS A 361 2.95 14.84 -4.11
CA LYS A 361 2.41 13.53 -4.51
C LYS A 361 3.43 12.71 -5.31
N LEU A 362 3.31 11.40 -5.21
CA LEU A 362 3.98 10.49 -6.15
C LEU A 362 3.11 10.36 -7.41
N TYR A 363 3.57 10.87 -8.54
CA TYR A 363 2.90 10.72 -9.83
C TYR A 363 3.26 9.38 -10.48
N VAL A 364 2.26 8.73 -11.08
CA VAL A 364 2.38 7.41 -11.69
C VAL A 364 1.94 7.48 -13.16
N ASP A 365 2.79 6.97 -14.06
CA ASP A 365 2.40 6.78 -15.47
C ASP A 365 1.50 5.54 -15.56
N ASN A 366 0.21 5.72 -15.92
CA ASN A 366 -0.77 4.64 -16.01
C ASN A 366 -1.56 4.75 -17.32
N TYR A 367 -1.10 4.04 -18.36
CA TYR A 367 -1.72 4.10 -19.68
C TYR A 367 -2.99 3.26 -19.81
N ALA A 368 -3.17 2.24 -18.99
CA ALA A 368 -4.41 1.45 -18.94
C ALA A 368 -5.56 2.18 -18.25
N GLY A 369 -5.29 3.25 -17.49
CA GLY A 369 -6.24 3.96 -16.64
C GLY A 369 -6.05 3.65 -15.15
N GLY A 370 -6.83 4.29 -14.29
CA GLY A 370 -6.73 4.22 -12.83
C GLY A 370 -6.00 5.42 -12.24
N GLU A 371 -5.54 5.30 -10.99
CA GLU A 371 -4.88 6.40 -10.26
C GLU A 371 -3.63 6.89 -10.97
N ASP A 372 -3.46 8.20 -11.03
CA ASP A 372 -2.31 8.90 -11.60
C ASP A 372 -1.36 9.48 -10.53
N SER A 373 -1.76 9.48 -9.27
CA SER A 373 -0.98 10.01 -8.16
C SER A 373 -1.35 9.38 -6.82
N LYS A 374 -0.38 9.33 -5.90
CA LYS A 374 -0.54 8.81 -4.54
C LYS A 374 -0.06 9.81 -3.51
N ASN A 375 -0.82 10.00 -2.42
CA ASN A 375 -0.39 10.76 -1.24
C ASN A 375 0.25 9.90 -0.15
N PHE A 376 0.09 8.59 -0.24
CA PHE A 376 0.80 7.62 0.60
C PHE A 376 1.58 6.66 -0.28
N PHE A 377 2.85 6.43 0.06
CA PHE A 377 3.70 5.45 -0.62
C PHE A 377 4.73 4.84 0.32
N LEU A 378 5.06 3.57 0.08
CA LEU A 378 5.95 2.80 0.92
C LEU A 378 7.11 2.23 0.11
N HIS A 379 8.34 2.60 0.45
CA HIS A 379 9.57 2.07 -0.11
C HIS A 379 10.16 1.00 0.81
N TYR A 380 10.28 -0.19 0.29
CA TYR A 380 10.85 -1.35 0.97
C TYR A 380 12.27 -1.60 0.48
N ASN A 381 13.22 -1.67 1.39
CA ASN A 381 14.63 -1.86 1.12
C ASN A 381 15.14 -3.15 1.79
N PHE A 382 15.78 -4.01 1.01
CA PHE A 382 16.27 -5.32 1.44
C PHE A 382 17.78 -5.43 1.20
N PRO A 383 18.62 -4.87 2.08
CA PRO A 383 20.06 -4.90 1.93
C PRO A 383 20.63 -6.31 2.18
N PRO A 384 21.73 -6.71 1.53
CA PRO A 384 22.31 -8.04 1.66
C PRO A 384 22.69 -8.44 3.09
N PHE A 385 23.07 -7.49 3.93
CA PHE A 385 23.41 -7.76 5.33
C PHE A 385 22.22 -8.32 6.14
N SER A 386 20.98 -8.06 5.71
CA SER A 386 19.77 -8.54 6.41
C SER A 386 19.68 -10.08 6.43
N VAL A 387 20.34 -10.77 5.51
CA VAL A 387 20.45 -12.22 5.46
C VAL A 387 21.85 -12.71 5.84
N GLY A 388 22.76 -11.82 6.23
CA GLY A 388 24.14 -12.14 6.59
C GLY A 388 25.07 -12.36 5.39
N GLU A 389 24.72 -11.83 4.22
CA GLU A 389 25.44 -12.00 2.97
C GLU A 389 26.08 -10.71 2.48
N THR A 390 27.05 -10.85 1.59
CA THR A 390 27.56 -9.75 0.76
C THR A 390 26.88 -9.80 -0.60
N GLY A 391 26.57 -8.62 -1.16
CA GLY A 391 25.89 -8.58 -2.46
C GLY A 391 25.89 -7.19 -3.07
N ARG A 392 25.32 -7.08 -4.25
CA ARG A 392 25.15 -5.79 -4.91
C ARG A 392 24.16 -4.93 -4.11
N PHE A 393 24.58 -3.75 -3.70
CA PHE A 393 23.76 -2.76 -3.03
C PHE A 393 23.48 -1.60 -3.98
N GLY A 394 22.20 -1.24 -4.11
CA GLY A 394 21.72 -0.16 -4.98
C GLY A 394 20.96 -0.66 -6.21
N GLY A 395 19.83 -0.02 -6.48
CA GLY A 395 18.85 -0.37 -7.51
C GLY A 395 17.79 -1.33 -6.98
N MET A 396 16.53 -0.93 -7.09
CA MET A 396 15.38 -1.75 -6.66
C MET A 396 15.22 -2.98 -7.57
N ASN A 397 14.92 -4.12 -6.96
CA ASN A 397 14.56 -5.34 -7.67
C ASN A 397 13.04 -5.57 -7.63
N ARG A 398 12.54 -6.50 -8.47
CA ARG A 398 11.11 -6.83 -8.56
C ARG A 398 10.52 -7.35 -7.23
N ARG A 399 11.33 -7.99 -6.38
CA ARG A 399 10.91 -8.50 -5.07
C ARG A 399 10.67 -7.35 -4.09
N GLU A 400 11.58 -6.38 -4.04
CA GLU A 400 11.44 -5.19 -3.18
C GLU A 400 10.18 -4.39 -3.54
N ILE A 401 9.92 -4.18 -4.83
CA ILE A 401 8.70 -3.49 -5.30
C ILE A 401 7.45 -4.27 -4.87
N GLY A 402 7.42 -5.59 -5.06
CA GLY A 402 6.26 -6.40 -4.68
C GLY A 402 5.99 -6.43 -3.17
N HIS A 403 7.04 -6.47 -2.32
CA HIS A 403 6.89 -6.42 -0.87
C HIS A 403 6.47 -5.04 -0.38
N GLY A 404 7.01 -3.97 -0.98
CA GLY A 404 6.61 -2.60 -0.69
C GLY A 404 5.15 -2.36 -1.02
N ALA A 405 4.72 -2.73 -2.23
CA ALA A 405 3.34 -2.58 -2.67
C ALA A 405 2.33 -3.36 -1.80
N LEU A 406 2.69 -4.57 -1.34
CA LEU A 406 1.85 -5.32 -0.40
C LEU A 406 1.69 -4.58 0.93
N ALA A 407 2.77 -4.05 1.50
CA ALA A 407 2.72 -3.32 2.75
C ALA A 407 1.97 -1.98 2.59
N GLU A 408 2.22 -1.25 1.49
CA GLU A 408 1.55 0.02 1.16
C GLU A 408 0.03 -0.15 1.11
N ARG A 409 -0.47 -1.04 0.26
CA ARG A 409 -1.92 -1.25 0.09
C ARG A 409 -2.60 -1.88 1.32
N SER A 410 -1.82 -2.55 2.20
CA SER A 410 -2.36 -3.07 3.45
C SER A 410 -2.57 -1.98 4.51
N ILE A 411 -1.77 -0.91 4.49
CA ILE A 411 -1.84 0.20 5.44
C ILE A 411 -2.76 1.32 4.92
N ALA A 412 -2.71 1.60 3.62
CA ALA A 412 -3.41 2.72 2.98
C ALA A 412 -4.88 2.88 3.37
N PRO A 413 -5.71 1.81 3.47
CA PRO A 413 -7.11 1.94 3.82
C PRO A 413 -7.37 2.52 5.22
N MET A 414 -6.39 2.46 6.11
CA MET A 414 -6.51 2.94 7.49
C MET A 414 -5.94 4.34 7.71
N LEU A 415 -5.53 5.01 6.64
CA LEU A 415 -5.02 6.38 6.71
C LEU A 415 -6.16 7.40 6.61
N PRO A 416 -5.98 8.58 7.22
CA PRO A 416 -6.92 9.68 7.08
C PRO A 416 -6.97 10.21 5.66
N SER A 417 -8.08 10.84 5.29
CA SER A 417 -8.20 11.59 4.04
C SER A 417 -7.25 12.81 4.04
N THR A 418 -6.90 13.33 2.87
CA THR A 418 -6.11 14.56 2.76
C THR A 418 -6.87 15.81 3.24
N GLU A 419 -8.18 15.74 3.36
CA GLU A 419 -9.00 16.80 3.95
C GLU A 419 -8.84 16.86 5.48
N ASP A 420 -8.78 15.69 6.13
CA ASP A 420 -8.63 15.57 7.58
C ASP A 420 -7.16 15.71 8.03
N PHE A 421 -6.23 15.24 7.20
CA PHE A 421 -4.79 15.28 7.47
C PHE A 421 -4.03 15.65 6.19
N PRO A 422 -3.76 16.95 5.94
CA PRO A 422 -3.31 17.48 4.65
C PRO A 422 -1.82 17.21 4.37
N TYR A 423 -1.38 15.96 4.53
CA TYR A 423 -0.02 15.52 4.30
C TYR A 423 0.07 14.42 3.24
N SER A 424 1.10 14.49 2.43
CA SER A 424 1.64 13.32 1.76
C SER A 424 2.54 12.55 2.74
N MET A 425 2.41 11.23 2.77
CA MET A 425 3.06 10.36 3.73
C MET A 425 3.95 9.36 3.01
N ARG A 426 5.22 9.27 3.43
CA ARG A 426 6.15 8.27 2.94
C ARG A 426 6.66 7.41 4.08
N ILE A 427 6.59 6.09 3.90
CA ILE A 427 7.32 5.13 4.74
C ILE A 427 8.54 4.62 3.98
N SER A 428 9.74 4.71 4.59
CA SER A 428 10.91 3.95 4.19
C SER A 428 11.09 2.80 5.17
N SER A 429 10.97 1.57 4.68
CA SER A 429 11.17 0.37 5.49
C SER A 429 12.53 -0.24 5.17
N GLU A 430 13.41 -0.25 6.17
CA GLU A 430 14.73 -0.88 6.09
C GLU A 430 14.67 -2.25 6.78
N VAL A 431 14.89 -3.31 6.02
CA VAL A 431 14.96 -4.67 6.60
C VAL A 431 16.33 -4.86 7.23
N MET A 432 16.37 -4.98 8.55
CA MET A 432 17.61 -5.14 9.31
C MET A 432 18.01 -6.60 9.46
N GLU A 433 17.03 -7.49 9.65
CA GLU A 433 17.21 -8.93 9.73
C GLU A 433 16.09 -9.68 9.00
N SER A 434 16.38 -10.81 8.38
CA SER A 434 15.43 -11.60 7.60
C SER A 434 15.52 -13.09 7.84
N ASN A 435 14.47 -13.63 8.47
CA ASN A 435 14.20 -15.06 8.56
C ASN A 435 12.70 -15.36 8.40
N GLY A 436 12.13 -14.99 7.26
CA GLY A 436 10.73 -15.21 6.88
C GLY A 436 9.82 -14.00 7.12
N SER A 437 8.97 -13.75 6.14
CA SER A 437 7.89 -12.75 6.10
C SER A 437 8.26 -11.32 6.54
N THR A 438 9.30 -10.76 5.93
CA THR A 438 9.77 -9.38 6.21
C THR A 438 8.76 -8.31 5.79
N SER A 439 7.91 -8.57 4.78
CA SER A 439 6.84 -7.65 4.39
C SER A 439 5.81 -7.46 5.50
N MET A 440 5.51 -8.51 6.27
CA MET A 440 4.61 -8.42 7.41
C MET A 440 5.22 -7.66 8.59
N ALA A 441 6.52 -7.81 8.83
CA ALA A 441 7.24 -6.95 9.77
C ALA A 441 7.25 -5.49 9.32
N THR A 442 7.35 -5.23 8.02
CA THR A 442 7.24 -3.88 7.42
C THR A 442 5.87 -3.25 7.66
N VAL A 443 4.77 -4.01 7.51
CA VAL A 443 3.42 -3.52 7.82
C VAL A 443 3.34 -3.06 9.28
N CYS A 444 3.83 -3.87 10.23
CA CYS A 444 3.81 -3.53 11.65
C CYS A 444 4.70 -2.31 11.96
N ALA A 445 5.96 -2.29 11.49
CA ALA A 445 6.87 -1.18 11.68
C ALA A 445 6.37 0.12 11.04
N GLY A 446 5.79 0.03 9.82
CA GLY A 446 5.23 1.16 9.10
C GLY A 446 4.01 1.76 9.83
N THR A 447 3.10 0.91 10.29
CA THR A 447 1.95 1.32 11.13
C THR A 447 2.41 2.05 12.39
N MET A 448 3.36 1.46 13.13
CA MET A 448 3.90 2.07 14.36
C MET A 448 4.64 3.39 14.08
N ALA A 449 5.37 3.49 12.96
CA ALA A 449 6.08 4.71 12.56
C ALA A 449 5.12 5.84 12.15
N LEU A 450 3.98 5.52 11.53
CA LEU A 450 2.91 6.48 11.22
C LEU A 450 2.29 7.02 12.49
N LEU A 451 1.94 6.16 13.45
CA LEU A 451 1.43 6.58 14.75
C LEU A 451 2.45 7.43 15.53
N ASP A 452 3.74 7.06 15.50
CA ASP A 452 4.83 7.84 16.12
C ASP A 452 4.99 9.22 15.47
N ALA A 453 4.72 9.34 14.16
CA ALA A 453 4.72 10.61 13.42
C ALA A 453 3.53 11.51 13.75
N GLY A 454 2.52 11.00 14.44
CA GLY A 454 1.28 11.73 14.75
C GLY A 454 0.17 11.59 13.71
N VAL A 455 0.26 10.59 12.81
CA VAL A 455 -0.80 10.34 11.81
C VAL A 455 -2.03 9.75 12.48
N PRO A 456 -3.21 10.38 12.38
CA PRO A 456 -4.46 9.91 12.99
C PRO A 456 -5.08 8.76 12.20
N MET A 457 -4.42 7.61 12.21
CA MET A 457 -4.92 6.39 11.57
C MET A 457 -6.28 5.98 12.14
N ILE A 458 -7.16 5.44 11.29
CA ILE A 458 -8.47 4.90 11.71
C ILE A 458 -8.27 3.78 12.73
N ARG A 459 -7.39 2.83 12.44
CA ARG A 459 -6.96 1.72 13.32
C ARG A 459 -5.55 1.26 12.97
N PRO A 460 -4.82 0.68 13.93
CA PRO A 460 -3.53 0.03 13.64
C PRO A 460 -3.71 -1.21 12.75
N VAL A 461 -2.76 -1.42 11.83
CA VAL A 461 -2.71 -2.59 10.96
C VAL A 461 -1.54 -3.47 11.36
N ALA A 462 -1.80 -4.77 11.52
CA ALA A 462 -0.77 -5.78 11.70
C ALA A 462 -0.78 -6.79 10.55
N GLY A 463 0.37 -7.41 10.29
CA GLY A 463 0.52 -8.45 9.30
C GLY A 463 1.19 -9.69 9.87
N ILE A 464 0.74 -10.87 9.43
CA ILE A 464 1.32 -12.17 9.79
C ILE A 464 1.23 -13.13 8.60
N SER A 465 2.01 -14.21 8.64
CA SER A 465 1.94 -15.27 7.62
C SER A 465 1.54 -16.61 8.21
N SER A 466 0.82 -17.41 7.42
CA SER A 466 0.61 -18.83 7.65
C SER A 466 1.18 -19.65 6.48
N GLY A 467 1.58 -20.86 6.77
CA GLY A 467 2.17 -21.79 5.80
C GLY A 467 1.42 -23.10 5.75
N LEU A 468 1.72 -23.90 4.73
CA LEU A 468 1.15 -25.21 4.50
C LEU A 468 2.26 -26.22 4.22
N VAL A 469 2.15 -27.38 4.80
CA VAL A 469 2.94 -28.57 4.46
C VAL A 469 1.98 -29.69 4.11
N THR A 470 2.17 -30.33 2.94
CA THR A 470 1.29 -31.38 2.45
C THR A 470 2.02 -32.71 2.27
N GLU A 471 1.32 -33.79 2.19
CA GLU A 471 1.79 -35.09 1.79
C GLU A 471 0.98 -35.56 0.58
N GLU A 472 1.67 -36.03 -0.46
CA GLU A 472 1.08 -36.50 -1.71
C GLU A 472 1.30 -38.03 -1.84
N ASP A 473 0.34 -38.74 -2.43
CA ASP A 473 0.50 -40.12 -2.85
C ASP A 473 1.32 -40.25 -4.14
N ALA A 474 1.52 -41.48 -4.61
CA ALA A 474 2.29 -41.74 -5.84
C ALA A 474 1.62 -41.13 -7.10
N ASP A 475 0.34 -40.84 -7.06
CA ASP A 475 -0.42 -40.25 -8.15
C ASP A 475 -0.45 -38.70 -8.07
N GLY A 476 0.16 -38.11 -7.01
CA GLY A 476 0.22 -36.68 -6.77
C GLY A 476 -1.01 -36.09 -6.08
N ASN A 477 -1.90 -36.95 -5.53
CA ASN A 477 -3.04 -36.45 -4.78
C ASN A 477 -2.62 -36.14 -3.34
N MET A 478 -3.10 -35.00 -2.82
CA MET A 478 -2.89 -34.63 -1.43
C MET A 478 -3.60 -35.60 -0.49
N THR A 479 -2.84 -36.29 0.36
CA THR A 479 -3.37 -37.28 1.34
C THR A 479 -3.48 -36.70 2.74
N LYS A 480 -2.63 -35.70 3.06
CA LYS A 480 -2.54 -35.09 4.38
C LYS A 480 -2.01 -33.66 4.27
N HIS A 481 -2.45 -32.80 5.15
CA HIS A 481 -1.94 -31.43 5.23
C HIS A 481 -1.83 -30.94 6.68
N VAL A 482 -0.98 -29.96 6.90
CA VAL A 482 -0.80 -29.25 8.17
C VAL A 482 -0.58 -27.78 7.88
N VAL A 483 -1.38 -26.94 8.51
CA VAL A 483 -1.23 -25.46 8.47
C VAL A 483 -0.41 -25.01 9.66
N ILE A 484 0.53 -24.09 9.44
CA ILE A 484 1.45 -23.57 10.45
C ILE A 484 1.40 -22.03 10.48
N LEU A 485 1.55 -21.44 11.68
CA LEU A 485 1.51 -19.99 11.88
C LEU A 485 2.91 -19.39 11.94
N ASP A 486 3.09 -18.17 11.45
CA ASP A 486 4.33 -17.41 11.54
C ASP A 486 5.54 -18.15 11.00
N ILE A 487 5.56 -18.38 9.69
CA ILE A 487 6.60 -19.16 9.02
C ILE A 487 7.96 -18.46 9.01
N ILE A 488 9.02 -19.25 9.17
CA ILE A 488 10.40 -18.84 8.97
C ILE A 488 10.88 -19.13 7.53
N GLY A 489 12.06 -18.62 7.17
CA GLY A 489 12.58 -18.75 5.81
C GLY A 489 12.74 -20.19 5.31
N SER A 490 13.11 -21.14 6.16
CA SER A 490 13.18 -22.56 5.80
C SER A 490 11.79 -23.18 5.59
N GLU A 491 10.78 -22.71 6.30
CA GLU A 491 9.39 -23.15 6.16
C GLU A 491 8.75 -22.59 4.90
N ASP A 492 9.07 -21.35 4.53
CA ASP A 492 8.75 -20.84 3.20
C ASP A 492 9.45 -21.65 2.11
N PHE A 493 10.73 -22.00 2.26
CA PHE A 493 11.50 -22.72 1.23
C PHE A 493 11.04 -24.17 1.03
N TYR A 494 10.87 -24.94 2.10
CA TYR A 494 10.52 -26.38 2.06
C TYR A 494 9.02 -26.67 2.14
N GLY A 495 8.20 -25.72 2.56
CA GLY A 495 6.75 -25.79 2.58
C GLY A 495 6.11 -25.58 1.22
N ASP A 496 4.80 -25.60 1.19
CA ASP A 496 3.99 -25.54 -0.02
C ASP A 496 3.21 -24.25 -0.19
N MET A 497 3.04 -23.45 0.89
CA MET A 497 2.31 -22.19 0.91
C MET A 497 3.01 -21.15 1.77
N ASP A 498 3.06 -19.91 1.29
CA ASP A 498 3.26 -18.68 2.05
C ASP A 498 2.01 -17.79 1.88
N PHE A 499 1.12 -17.83 2.86
CA PHE A 499 -0.06 -16.97 2.89
C PHE A 499 0.17 -15.82 3.87
N LYS A 500 -0.03 -14.60 3.42
CA LYS A 500 0.11 -13.36 4.19
C LYS A 500 -1.24 -12.70 4.37
N LEU A 501 -1.55 -12.30 5.61
CA LEU A 501 -2.78 -11.58 5.95
C LEU A 501 -2.46 -10.35 6.77
N CYS A 502 -2.97 -9.22 6.33
CA CYS A 502 -2.91 -7.94 7.03
C CYS A 502 -4.32 -7.50 7.42
N GLY A 503 -4.42 -6.77 8.51
CA GLY A 503 -5.69 -6.20 8.94
C GLY A 503 -5.62 -5.59 10.32
N THR A 504 -6.77 -5.07 10.73
CA THR A 504 -7.05 -4.47 12.03
C THR A 504 -7.69 -5.48 12.98
N SER A 505 -8.25 -5.01 14.09
CA SER A 505 -9.12 -5.82 14.97
C SER A 505 -10.47 -6.15 14.32
N GLU A 506 -10.92 -5.39 13.33
CA GLU A 506 -12.27 -5.47 12.76
C GLU A 506 -12.33 -6.26 11.44
N GLY A 507 -11.23 -6.25 10.64
CA GLY A 507 -11.26 -6.89 9.35
C GLY A 507 -9.92 -6.93 8.61
N VAL A 508 -9.98 -7.41 7.38
CA VAL A 508 -8.84 -7.60 6.46
C VAL A 508 -8.55 -6.31 5.70
N THR A 509 -7.27 -5.95 5.57
CA THR A 509 -6.83 -4.80 4.77
C THR A 509 -5.88 -5.19 3.63
N GLY A 510 -5.21 -6.34 3.72
CA GLY A 510 -4.32 -6.78 2.65
C GLY A 510 -3.99 -8.27 2.77
N TYR A 511 -3.71 -8.90 1.62
CA TYR A 511 -3.45 -10.34 1.56
C TYR A 511 -2.64 -10.73 0.33
N GLN A 512 -1.91 -11.85 0.45
CA GLN A 512 -1.17 -12.45 -0.64
C GLN A 512 -0.98 -13.95 -0.39
N LEU A 513 -1.31 -14.78 -1.38
CA LEU A 513 -1.05 -16.22 -1.41
C LEU A 513 0.04 -16.54 -2.43
N ASP A 514 1.06 -17.26 -2.00
CA ASP A 514 2.10 -17.83 -2.84
C ASP A 514 2.12 -19.36 -2.64
N LEU A 515 1.79 -20.11 -3.69
CA LEU A 515 1.75 -21.56 -3.66
C LEU A 515 2.85 -22.19 -4.52
N LYS A 516 3.39 -23.30 -4.05
CA LYS A 516 4.31 -24.18 -4.81
C LYS A 516 3.62 -25.42 -5.37
N LEU A 517 2.31 -25.52 -5.13
CA LEU A 517 1.42 -26.58 -5.63
C LEU A 517 0.59 -26.04 -6.81
N PRO A 518 0.09 -26.91 -7.68
CA PRO A 518 -0.76 -26.53 -8.80
C PRO A 518 -2.17 -26.04 -8.39
N GLY A 519 -2.46 -26.03 -7.10
CA GLY A 519 -3.68 -25.54 -6.47
C GLY A 519 -3.96 -26.23 -5.15
N ILE A 520 -4.81 -25.61 -4.33
CA ILE A 520 -5.35 -26.19 -3.10
C ILE A 520 -6.85 -25.92 -3.01
N PRO A 521 -7.64 -26.84 -2.39
CA PRO A 521 -9.04 -26.57 -2.07
C PRO A 521 -9.19 -25.30 -1.21
N LEU A 522 -10.25 -24.52 -1.45
CA LEU A 522 -10.51 -23.29 -0.65
C LEU A 522 -10.63 -23.57 0.85
N ALA A 523 -11.13 -24.75 1.23
CA ALA A 523 -11.23 -25.13 2.64
C ALA A 523 -9.88 -25.14 3.35
N ILE A 524 -8.79 -25.54 2.67
CA ILE A 524 -7.43 -25.53 3.24
C ILE A 524 -6.92 -24.09 3.36
N LEU A 525 -7.21 -23.23 2.38
CA LEU A 525 -6.87 -21.82 2.48
C LEU A 525 -7.63 -21.15 3.64
N GLU A 526 -8.90 -21.51 3.87
CA GLU A 526 -9.68 -20.99 5.00
C GLU A 526 -9.06 -21.35 6.35
N GLU A 527 -8.51 -22.57 6.53
CA GLU A 527 -7.76 -22.92 7.72
C GLU A 527 -6.54 -22.00 7.91
N GLY A 528 -5.83 -21.66 6.82
CA GLY A 528 -4.72 -20.71 6.82
C GLY A 528 -5.14 -19.29 7.17
N ILE A 529 -6.29 -18.85 6.67
CA ILE A 529 -6.89 -17.54 6.98
C ILE A 529 -7.27 -17.47 8.47
N ASP A 530 -7.96 -18.50 9.00
CA ASP A 530 -8.38 -18.51 10.40
C ASP A 530 -7.18 -18.46 11.35
N LEU A 531 -6.14 -19.23 11.03
CA LEU A 531 -4.91 -19.23 11.80
C LEU A 531 -4.18 -17.87 11.74
N ALA A 532 -4.16 -17.23 10.57
CA ALA A 532 -3.58 -15.90 10.40
C ALA A 532 -4.39 -14.81 11.15
N ILE A 533 -5.72 -14.91 11.23
CA ILE A 533 -6.57 -14.01 12.02
C ILE A 533 -6.21 -14.10 13.52
N GLU A 534 -6.05 -15.32 14.06
CA GLU A 534 -5.60 -15.52 15.45
C GLU A 534 -4.23 -14.87 15.69
N GLY A 535 -3.28 -15.12 14.77
CA GLY A 535 -1.93 -14.56 14.85
C GLY A 535 -1.92 -13.03 14.72
N ARG A 536 -2.75 -12.45 13.85
CA ARG A 536 -2.92 -11.01 13.71
C ARG A 536 -3.33 -10.34 15.02
N ALA A 537 -4.27 -10.95 15.75
CA ALA A 537 -4.71 -10.44 17.04
C ALA A 537 -3.57 -10.39 18.08
N LEU A 538 -2.70 -11.41 18.10
CA LEU A 538 -1.53 -11.44 18.98
C LEU A 538 -0.49 -10.36 18.62
N VAL A 539 -0.26 -10.14 17.31
CA VAL A 539 0.65 -9.11 16.83
C VAL A 539 0.12 -7.71 17.17
N LEU A 540 -1.18 -7.45 16.95
CA LEU A 540 -1.82 -6.17 17.32
C LEU A 540 -1.70 -5.89 18.82
N ALA A 541 -1.92 -6.91 19.66
CA ALA A 541 -1.77 -6.78 21.12
C ALA A 541 -0.33 -6.39 21.49
N LYS A 542 0.67 -6.96 20.82
CA LYS A 542 2.08 -6.61 21.07
C LYS A 542 2.44 -5.21 20.60
N MET A 543 1.96 -4.79 19.43
CA MET A 543 2.16 -3.42 18.94
C MET A 543 1.57 -2.40 19.91
N ALA A 544 0.41 -2.70 20.51
CA ALA A 544 -0.27 -1.85 21.48
C ALA A 544 0.52 -1.65 22.80
N GLU A 545 1.45 -2.54 23.15
CA GLU A 545 2.36 -2.32 24.28
C GLU A 545 3.33 -1.16 24.04
N SER A 546 3.63 -0.84 22.78
CA SER A 546 4.58 0.22 22.40
C SER A 546 3.87 1.51 22.03
N ILE A 547 2.76 1.43 21.29
CA ILE A 547 1.97 2.59 20.88
C ILE A 547 0.52 2.17 20.56
N THR A 548 -0.45 2.90 21.14
CA THR A 548 -1.90 2.65 20.95
C THR A 548 -2.61 3.77 20.21
N THR A 549 -2.12 4.99 20.36
CA THR A 549 -2.70 6.22 19.80
C THR A 549 -1.61 7.03 19.12
N PRO A 550 -1.95 7.87 18.15
CA PRO A 550 -0.97 8.76 17.53
C PRO A 550 -0.28 9.65 18.57
N ASN A 551 1.03 9.79 18.45
CA ASN A 551 1.79 10.77 19.21
C ASN A 551 1.46 12.21 18.74
N GLU A 552 1.97 13.22 19.45
CA GLU A 552 1.97 14.59 18.94
C GLU A 552 2.82 14.66 17.65
N LEU A 553 2.40 15.50 16.73
CA LEU A 553 3.13 15.71 15.47
C LEU A 553 4.59 16.11 15.77
N SER A 554 5.55 15.38 15.18
CA SER A 554 6.98 15.61 15.37
C SER A 554 7.35 17.10 15.26
N PRO A 555 8.24 17.63 16.11
CA PRO A 555 8.71 19.01 15.98
C PRO A 555 9.46 19.27 14.66
N HIS A 556 9.89 18.22 13.97
CA HIS A 556 10.59 18.28 12.69
C HIS A 556 9.67 18.16 11.49
N ALA A 557 8.41 17.72 11.68
CA ALA A 557 7.44 17.66 10.61
C ALA A 557 6.99 19.07 10.20
N PRO A 558 6.72 19.31 8.92
CA PRO A 558 6.17 20.58 8.47
C PRO A 558 4.83 20.84 9.16
N ARG A 559 4.59 22.09 9.55
CA ARG A 559 3.31 22.52 10.11
C ARG A 559 2.41 22.95 8.97
N ILE A 560 1.18 22.48 8.97
CA ILE A 560 0.19 22.78 7.94
C ILE A 560 -1.06 23.29 8.61
N GLU A 561 -1.60 24.40 8.10
CA GLU A 561 -2.90 24.90 8.49
C GLU A 561 -3.66 25.37 7.26
N THR A 562 -4.97 25.23 7.30
CA THR A 562 -5.85 25.58 6.19
C THR A 562 -6.71 26.78 6.59
N VAL A 563 -6.74 27.79 5.74
CA VAL A 563 -7.58 28.99 5.88
C VAL A 563 -8.48 29.09 4.67
N LYS A 564 -9.77 29.33 4.88
CA LYS A 564 -10.72 29.54 3.79
C LYS A 564 -10.90 31.03 3.52
N ILE A 565 -10.72 31.45 2.28
CA ILE A 565 -10.98 32.80 1.82
C ILE A 565 -12.12 32.79 0.77
N PRO A 566 -12.84 33.91 0.55
CA PRO A 566 -13.83 34.01 -0.51
C PRO A 566 -13.19 33.75 -1.90
N GLN A 567 -13.81 32.86 -2.68
CA GLN A 567 -13.31 32.46 -4.00
C GLN A 567 -13.09 33.63 -4.95
N ASP A 568 -14.00 34.63 -4.94
CA ASP A 568 -13.91 35.85 -5.75
C ASP A 568 -12.77 36.79 -5.36
N ARG A 569 -12.14 36.53 -4.19
CA ARG A 569 -11.02 37.31 -3.64
C ARG A 569 -9.66 36.62 -3.74
N ILE A 570 -9.58 35.45 -4.35
CA ILE A 570 -8.30 34.75 -4.59
C ILE A 570 -7.28 35.64 -5.28
N GLY A 571 -7.73 36.43 -6.28
CA GLY A 571 -6.88 37.38 -6.98
C GLY A 571 -6.30 38.50 -6.11
N GLU A 572 -6.93 38.83 -4.98
CA GLU A 572 -6.42 39.79 -3.99
C GLU A 572 -5.27 39.21 -3.18
N LEU A 573 -5.37 37.92 -2.77
CA LEU A 573 -4.30 37.22 -2.08
C LEU A 573 -3.08 37.05 -2.97
N ILE A 574 -3.28 36.67 -4.23
CA ILE A 574 -2.19 36.51 -5.20
C ILE A 574 -1.54 37.87 -5.51
N GLY A 575 -2.34 38.88 -5.74
CA GLY A 575 -1.90 40.23 -6.13
C GLY A 575 -1.32 40.28 -7.55
N PRO A 576 -1.06 41.52 -8.08
CA PRO A 576 -0.53 41.70 -9.43
C PRO A 576 0.80 40.99 -9.62
N GLY A 577 0.86 40.01 -10.55
CA GLY A 577 2.05 39.22 -10.82
C GLY A 577 2.57 38.39 -9.63
N GLY A 578 1.69 38.01 -8.69
CA GLY A 578 2.04 37.23 -7.50
C GLY A 578 2.72 38.05 -6.39
N LYS A 579 2.59 39.38 -6.39
CA LYS A 579 3.32 40.27 -5.47
C LYS A 579 2.93 40.04 -4.00
N ASN A 580 1.61 39.89 -3.72
CA ASN A 580 1.13 39.78 -2.34
C ASN A 580 1.49 38.43 -1.73
N ILE A 581 1.23 37.36 -2.44
CA ILE A 581 1.56 36.01 -1.97
C ILE A 581 3.07 35.85 -1.72
N LYS A 582 3.91 36.37 -2.63
CA LYS A 582 5.37 36.35 -2.46
C LYS A 582 5.85 37.20 -1.27
N ALA A 583 5.16 38.31 -0.97
CA ALA A 583 5.46 39.12 0.19
C ALA A 583 5.14 38.37 1.50
N ILE A 584 3.97 37.73 1.57
CA ILE A 584 3.58 36.90 2.73
C ILE A 584 4.58 35.77 2.93
N GLN A 585 4.91 35.03 1.87
CA GLN A 585 5.88 33.94 1.93
C GLN A 585 7.27 34.41 2.39
N ALA A 586 7.73 35.55 1.90
CA ALA A 586 9.04 36.08 2.25
C ALA A 586 9.11 36.58 3.70
N GLU A 587 8.02 37.18 4.23
CA GLU A 587 7.97 37.75 5.57
C GLU A 587 7.74 36.67 6.64
N SER A 588 6.86 35.70 6.38
CA SER A 588 6.54 34.61 7.30
C SER A 588 7.54 33.44 7.23
N GLY A 589 8.19 33.25 6.08
CA GLY A 589 8.98 32.04 5.79
C GLY A 589 8.09 30.81 5.56
N ALA A 590 6.78 30.99 5.40
CA ALA A 590 5.83 29.95 5.05
C ALA A 590 5.64 29.85 3.54
N GLU A 591 5.25 28.69 3.05
CA GLU A 591 4.80 28.45 1.69
C GLU A 591 3.27 28.44 1.66
N LEU A 592 2.68 28.97 0.60
CA LEU A 592 1.22 29.10 0.44
C LEU A 592 0.81 28.42 -0.86
N ASN A 593 -0.17 27.52 -0.76
CA ASN A 593 -0.85 26.94 -1.90
C ASN A 593 -2.34 27.33 -1.84
N ILE A 594 -2.94 27.69 -2.99
CA ILE A 594 -4.30 28.21 -3.08
C ILE A 594 -5.08 27.35 -4.06
N GLU A 595 -6.17 26.78 -3.62
CA GLU A 595 -7.10 26.03 -4.46
C GLU A 595 -8.15 26.95 -5.10
N ASP A 596 -8.73 26.52 -6.21
CA ASP A 596 -9.72 27.27 -6.97
C ASP A 596 -11.01 27.58 -6.18
N ASP A 597 -11.27 26.83 -5.12
CA ASP A 597 -12.43 27.01 -4.23
C ASP A 597 -12.20 28.05 -3.10
N GLY A 598 -10.99 28.64 -3.03
CA GLY A 598 -10.58 29.60 -2.01
C GLY A 598 -9.96 28.96 -0.75
N THR A 599 -9.65 27.67 -0.77
CA THR A 599 -8.89 27.03 0.29
C THR A 599 -7.42 27.42 0.16
N VAL A 600 -6.81 27.91 1.24
CA VAL A 600 -5.40 28.31 1.31
C VAL A 600 -4.70 27.39 2.30
N HIS A 601 -3.78 26.56 1.81
CA HIS A 601 -2.89 25.74 2.61
C HIS A 601 -1.63 26.54 2.94
N ILE A 602 -1.32 26.65 4.23
CA ILE A 602 -0.15 27.33 4.75
C ILE A 602 0.82 26.29 5.27
N TYR A 603 2.00 26.20 4.71
CA TYR A 603 3.04 25.27 5.09
C TYR A 603 4.21 26.02 5.72
N ALA A 604 4.64 25.62 6.91
CA ALA A 604 5.80 26.22 7.54
C ALA A 604 6.63 25.18 8.30
N SER A 605 7.94 25.35 8.28
CA SER A 605 8.88 24.53 9.06
C SER A 605 8.82 24.81 10.57
N LYS A 606 8.17 25.92 10.99
CA LYS A 606 8.02 26.34 12.39
C LYS A 606 6.65 26.99 12.60
N MET A 607 6.08 26.81 13.81
CA MET A 607 4.80 27.41 14.19
C MET A 607 4.77 28.94 14.05
N GLU A 608 5.87 29.60 14.40
CA GLU A 608 5.97 31.07 14.30
C GLU A 608 5.71 31.58 12.88
N GLY A 609 6.24 30.89 11.86
CA GLY A 609 6.00 31.22 10.45
C GLY A 609 4.57 30.94 10.01
N LEU A 610 3.98 29.85 10.49
CA LEU A 610 2.59 29.47 10.23
C LEU A 610 1.63 30.54 10.78
N GLU A 611 1.78 30.89 12.05
CA GLU A 611 0.95 31.89 12.72
C GLU A 611 1.09 33.27 12.06
N ALA A 612 2.32 33.66 11.69
CA ALA A 612 2.57 34.91 11.00
C ALA A 612 1.85 34.98 9.63
N ALA A 613 1.96 33.91 8.82
CA ALA A 613 1.28 33.84 7.53
C ALA A 613 -0.25 33.89 7.69
N LYS A 614 -0.78 33.11 8.64
CA LYS A 614 -2.22 33.09 8.97
C LYS A 614 -2.72 34.47 9.42
N GLU A 615 -1.97 35.14 10.30
CA GLU A 615 -2.32 36.49 10.74
C GLU A 615 -2.32 37.48 9.57
N MET A 616 -1.33 37.42 8.66
CA MET A 616 -1.25 38.27 7.49
C MET A 616 -2.46 38.06 6.54
N ILE A 617 -2.84 36.78 6.29
CA ILE A 617 -4.00 36.41 5.49
C ILE A 617 -5.27 36.91 6.17
N ASN A 618 -5.48 36.61 7.45
CA ASN A 618 -6.67 37.03 8.18
C ASN A 618 -6.81 38.55 8.22
N ARG A 619 -5.70 39.26 8.38
CA ARG A 619 -5.70 40.73 8.36
C ARG A 619 -6.09 41.30 6.97
N MET A 620 -5.69 40.63 5.89
CA MET A 620 -6.05 41.03 4.53
C MET A 620 -7.55 40.85 4.23
N PHE A 621 -8.14 39.75 4.75
CA PHE A 621 -9.54 39.41 4.52
C PHE A 621 -10.49 39.81 5.65
N ALA A 622 -9.97 40.47 6.71
CA ALA A 622 -10.80 40.95 7.81
C ALA A 622 -11.89 41.89 7.28
N GLU A 623 -13.12 41.66 7.72
CA GLU A 623 -14.26 42.53 7.45
C GLU A 623 -14.56 43.40 8.66
N VAL A 624 -15.07 44.59 8.39
CA VAL A 624 -15.47 45.53 9.46
C VAL A 624 -16.84 45.10 9.98
N GLU A 625 -16.89 44.69 11.23
CA GLU A 625 -18.13 44.29 11.89
C GLU A 625 -18.87 45.49 12.48
N ILE A 626 -20.17 45.58 12.19
CA ILE A 626 -21.05 46.64 12.78
C ILE A 626 -21.18 46.33 14.29
N GLY A 627 -20.87 47.34 15.10
CA GLY A 627 -20.90 47.25 16.56
C GLY A 627 -19.53 46.96 17.19
N ALA A 628 -18.52 46.54 16.42
CA ALA A 628 -17.16 46.37 16.93
C ALA A 628 -16.39 47.68 17.05
N THR A 629 -15.44 47.75 17.98
CA THR A 629 -14.62 48.94 18.27
C THR A 629 -13.22 48.73 17.68
N TYR A 630 -12.76 49.69 16.91
CA TYR A 630 -11.47 49.67 16.22
C TYR A 630 -10.59 50.83 16.69
N THR A 631 -9.30 50.61 16.80
CA THR A 631 -8.31 51.66 17.05
C THR A 631 -7.44 51.80 15.79
N GLY A 632 -7.41 52.96 15.23
CA GLY A 632 -6.70 53.21 13.97
C GLY A 632 -6.23 54.65 13.82
N LYS A 633 -5.38 54.85 12.82
CA LYS A 633 -4.75 56.13 12.52
C LYS A 633 -5.66 57.00 11.68
N VAL A 634 -5.76 58.30 12.02
CA VAL A 634 -6.47 59.28 11.23
C VAL A 634 -5.69 59.58 9.93
N MET A 635 -6.26 59.14 8.81
CA MET A 635 -5.64 59.25 7.49
C MET A 635 -5.87 60.63 6.85
N ASN A 636 -7.08 61.22 7.10
CA ASN A 636 -7.42 62.53 6.58
C ASN A 636 -8.47 63.23 7.46
N VAL A 637 -8.43 64.55 7.51
CA VAL A 637 -9.40 65.41 8.22
C VAL A 637 -10.06 66.35 7.24
N THR A 638 -11.39 66.48 7.36
CA THR A 638 -12.22 67.32 6.51
C THR A 638 -13.16 68.18 7.39
N THR A 639 -13.81 69.18 6.83
CA THR A 639 -14.74 70.03 7.56
C THR A 639 -15.97 69.30 8.14
N PHE A 640 -16.32 68.13 7.60
CA PHE A 640 -17.47 67.34 8.02
C PHE A 640 -17.12 66.09 8.85
N GLY A 641 -15.84 65.76 9.00
CA GLY A 641 -15.41 64.57 9.78
C GLY A 641 -13.97 64.12 9.54
N ALA A 642 -13.56 63.09 10.25
CA ALA A 642 -12.25 62.45 10.13
C ALA A 642 -12.36 61.08 9.49
N PHE A 643 -11.42 60.74 8.61
CA PHE A 643 -11.24 59.39 8.08
C PHE A 643 -10.18 58.69 8.87
N MET A 644 -10.54 57.58 9.49
CA MET A 644 -9.59 56.72 10.21
C MET A 644 -9.42 55.39 9.47
N GLU A 645 -8.25 54.87 9.44
CA GLU A 645 -8.00 53.49 8.98
C GLU A 645 -8.55 52.52 10.02
N VAL A 646 -9.60 51.79 9.65
CA VAL A 646 -10.28 50.80 10.52
C VAL A 646 -9.58 49.45 10.41
N LEU A 647 -9.27 49.04 9.19
CA LEU A 647 -8.45 47.87 8.83
C LEU A 647 -7.51 48.32 7.69
N PRO A 648 -6.41 47.59 7.45
CA PRO A 648 -5.48 47.93 6.37
C PRO A 648 -6.19 48.16 5.04
N GLY A 649 -6.07 49.38 4.49
CA GLY A 649 -6.74 49.78 3.24
C GLY A 649 -8.23 50.03 3.33
N LYS A 650 -8.88 50.00 4.50
CA LYS A 650 -10.28 50.28 4.71
C LYS A 650 -10.45 51.49 5.64
N ASP A 651 -10.86 52.61 5.08
CA ASP A 651 -11.09 53.84 5.84
C ASP A 651 -12.56 53.95 6.31
N GLY A 652 -12.76 54.31 7.56
CA GLY A 652 -14.06 54.63 8.14
C GLY A 652 -14.21 56.12 8.39
N LEU A 653 -15.38 56.68 8.06
CA LEU A 653 -15.70 58.08 8.32
C LEU A 653 -16.30 58.25 9.71
N ILE A 654 -15.66 59.05 10.56
CA ILE A 654 -16.23 59.57 11.77
C ILE A 654 -16.79 60.97 11.45
N HIS A 655 -18.12 61.08 11.38
CA HIS A 655 -18.75 62.39 11.14
C HIS A 655 -18.49 63.32 12.33
N VAL A 656 -18.43 64.65 12.11
CA VAL A 656 -18.17 65.70 13.16
C VAL A 656 -19.05 65.52 14.39
N SER A 657 -20.31 65.09 14.22
CA SER A 657 -21.27 64.84 15.32
C SER A 657 -20.99 63.58 16.13
N GLU A 658 -20.13 62.71 15.63
CA GLU A 658 -19.76 61.42 16.21
C GLU A 658 -18.33 61.41 16.78
N LEU A 659 -17.62 62.55 16.75
CA LEU A 659 -16.23 62.67 17.19
C LEU A 659 -16.08 62.76 18.72
N ASP A 660 -17.06 63.39 19.41
CA ASP A 660 -17.03 63.54 20.86
C ASP A 660 -18.44 63.60 21.46
N GLU A 661 -18.56 63.45 22.78
CA GLU A 661 -19.83 63.56 23.50
C GLU A 661 -20.36 64.99 23.50
N GLY A 662 -19.45 65.99 23.50
CA GLY A 662 -19.78 67.44 23.40
C GLY A 662 -19.92 67.93 21.96
N ARG A 663 -20.35 69.18 21.83
CA ARG A 663 -20.47 69.85 20.49
C ARG A 663 -19.07 70.17 19.96
N VAL A 664 -18.65 69.52 18.88
CA VAL A 664 -17.37 69.77 18.20
C VAL A 664 -17.61 70.91 17.15
N ASN A 665 -16.85 71.99 17.21
CA ASN A 665 -16.93 73.08 16.25
C ASN A 665 -16.01 72.86 15.05
N GLN A 666 -14.81 72.36 15.25
CA GLN A 666 -13.88 72.04 14.20
C GLN A 666 -13.30 70.61 14.47
N VAL A 667 -13.12 69.78 13.45
CA VAL A 667 -12.64 68.41 13.58
C VAL A 667 -11.24 68.42 14.14
N GLU A 668 -10.42 69.40 13.79
CA GLU A 668 -9.02 69.55 14.22
C GLU A 668 -8.88 69.84 15.73
N ASP A 669 -10.01 70.26 16.41
CA ASP A 669 -10.02 70.47 17.88
C ASP A 669 -9.96 69.09 18.62
N VAL A 670 -10.37 67.98 17.95
CA VAL A 670 -10.49 66.64 18.52
C VAL A 670 -9.42 65.69 18.01
N CYS A 671 -9.12 65.75 16.70
CA CYS A 671 -8.06 64.88 16.10
C CYS A 671 -7.44 65.54 14.89
N LYS A 672 -6.17 65.19 14.63
CA LYS A 672 -5.36 65.63 13.48
C LYS A 672 -4.91 64.43 12.65
N LYS A 673 -4.54 64.68 11.40
CA LYS A 673 -3.94 63.66 10.55
C LYS A 673 -2.73 63.06 11.25
N GLY A 674 -2.74 61.73 11.41
CA GLY A 674 -1.67 60.95 12.06
C GLY A 674 -1.99 60.55 13.50
N ASP A 675 -3.02 61.11 14.14
CA ASP A 675 -3.45 60.72 15.49
C ASP A 675 -4.02 59.27 15.47
N VAL A 676 -3.82 58.54 16.55
CA VAL A 676 -4.45 57.23 16.75
C VAL A 676 -5.70 57.42 17.61
N ILE A 677 -6.85 57.02 17.08
CA ILE A 677 -8.12 57.16 17.77
C ILE A 677 -8.91 55.86 17.78
N THR A 678 -9.73 55.67 18.81
CA THR A 678 -10.61 54.52 18.94
C THR A 678 -12.06 54.93 18.64
N ALA A 679 -12.70 54.20 17.73
CA ALA A 679 -14.10 54.44 17.36
C ALA A 679 -14.84 53.13 17.10
N LYS A 680 -16.15 53.15 17.35
CA LYS A 680 -17.04 52.01 17.13
C LYS A 680 -17.65 52.07 15.73
N CYS A 681 -17.71 50.95 15.02
CA CYS A 681 -18.46 50.89 13.76
C CYS A 681 -19.97 50.93 14.06
N ILE A 682 -20.65 51.94 13.57
CA ILE A 682 -22.09 52.13 13.79
C ILE A 682 -22.94 51.76 12.56
N GLY A 683 -22.30 51.41 11.43
CA GLY A 683 -22.98 50.94 10.23
C GLY A 683 -22.10 51.01 8.99
N ILE A 684 -22.51 50.28 7.97
CA ILE A 684 -21.92 50.31 6.62
C ILE A 684 -23.07 50.65 5.67
N ASP A 685 -22.88 51.65 4.81
CA ASP A 685 -23.94 52.08 3.86
C ASP A 685 -23.96 51.18 2.60
N ASP A 686 -25.03 51.31 1.78
CA ASP A 686 -25.24 50.53 0.54
C ASP A 686 -24.11 50.69 -0.50
N LYS A 687 -23.19 51.63 -0.30
CA LYS A 687 -21.98 51.83 -1.12
C LYS A 687 -20.72 51.32 -0.46
N GLY A 688 -20.84 50.54 0.62
CA GLY A 688 -19.72 49.96 1.36
C GLY A 688 -18.92 50.94 2.22
N ARG A 689 -19.44 52.19 2.47
CA ARG A 689 -18.73 53.18 3.28
C ARG A 689 -18.97 52.93 4.76
N ILE A 690 -17.88 52.77 5.51
CA ILE A 690 -17.88 52.45 6.93
C ILE A 690 -18.13 53.74 7.73
N LYS A 691 -19.15 53.71 8.59
CA LYS A 691 -19.51 54.82 9.51
C LYS A 691 -19.00 54.46 10.89
N MET A 692 -18.16 55.34 11.44
CA MET A 692 -17.54 55.17 12.73
C MET A 692 -18.02 56.23 13.72
N SER A 693 -18.08 55.89 15.01
CA SER A 693 -18.43 56.80 16.10
C SER A 693 -17.42 56.69 17.25
N ARG A 694 -16.60 57.71 17.46
CA ARG A 694 -15.74 57.81 18.64
C ARG A 694 -16.59 58.07 19.89
N LYS A 695 -17.67 58.83 19.76
CA LYS A 695 -18.67 59.08 20.82
C LYS A 695 -19.27 57.78 21.38
N ALA A 696 -19.59 56.83 20.53
CA ALA A 696 -20.11 55.51 20.95
C ALA A 696 -19.03 54.70 21.70
N ALA A 697 -17.80 54.73 21.23
CA ALA A 697 -16.67 54.07 21.89
C ALA A 697 -16.36 54.67 23.28
N LEU A 698 -16.42 56.03 23.40
CA LEU A 698 -16.22 56.73 24.66
C LEU A 698 -17.29 56.39 25.72
N ARG A 699 -18.54 56.27 25.29
CA ARG A 699 -19.67 55.89 26.15
C ARG A 699 -19.54 54.48 26.70
N GLU A 700 -19.03 53.56 25.96
CA GLU A 700 -18.73 52.20 26.39
C GLU A 700 -17.52 52.16 27.33
N GLY A 701 -16.49 52.98 27.12
CA GLY A 701 -15.30 53.09 27.94
C GLY A 701 -15.56 53.72 29.33
N ASN A 702 -16.61 54.60 29.47
CA ASN A 702 -16.99 55.22 30.72
C ASN A 702 -18.00 54.42 31.53
N GLY A 703 -18.64 53.39 30.97
CA GLY A 703 -19.49 52.41 31.68
C GLY A 703 -18.67 51.18 32.06
N GLY A 704 -18.10 51.17 33.25
CA GLY A 704 -17.26 50.08 33.73
C GLY A 704 -17.95 48.71 33.69
N GLY A 705 -17.37 47.80 32.91
CA GLY A 705 -17.74 46.41 32.84
C GLY A 705 -17.18 45.77 31.59
N ALA A 706 -16.07 45.07 31.70
CA ALA A 706 -15.57 44.24 30.59
C ALA A 706 -16.63 43.20 30.16
N PRO A 707 -16.97 43.07 28.91
CA PRO A 707 -17.81 41.96 28.47
C PRO A 707 -17.01 40.68 28.56
N LYS A 708 -17.48 39.76 29.41
CA LYS A 708 -17.11 38.35 29.35
C LYS A 708 -17.57 37.79 28.01
N ALA A 709 -16.68 37.11 27.32
CA ALA A 709 -17.03 36.25 26.21
C ALA A 709 -18.08 35.24 26.65
N ASP A 710 -19.27 35.28 26.09
CA ASP A 710 -20.30 34.27 26.26
C ASP A 710 -19.88 33.00 25.52
N ALA A 711 -19.50 32.00 26.31
CA ALA A 711 -19.46 30.61 25.86
C ALA A 711 -20.91 30.10 25.79
N PRO A 712 -21.30 29.28 24.83
CA PRO A 712 -22.62 28.69 24.76
C PRO A 712 -22.86 27.76 25.93
N ALA A 713 -24.01 27.92 26.61
CA ALA A 713 -24.44 27.14 27.73
C ALA A 713 -24.71 25.68 27.34
N PRO A 714 -24.28 24.69 28.14
CA PRO A 714 -24.72 23.31 27.96
C PRO A 714 -26.12 23.15 28.54
N SER A 715 -27.04 22.66 27.74
CA SER A 715 -28.31 22.09 28.18
C SER A 715 -28.06 20.71 28.76
N GLY A 716 -28.30 20.52 30.03
CA GLY A 716 -28.21 19.22 30.70
C GLY A 716 -28.90 19.27 32.05
N ASP A 717 -30.00 18.58 32.15
CA ASP A 717 -30.73 18.34 33.41
C ASP A 717 -29.87 17.52 34.33
N GLU A 718 -29.49 18.09 35.48
CA GLU A 718 -28.90 17.36 36.60
C GLU A 718 -30.01 16.71 37.45
N VAL A 719 -29.93 15.41 37.61
CA VAL A 719 -30.59 14.64 38.66
C VAL A 719 -29.54 14.37 39.74
N PRO A 720 -29.80 14.62 41.02
CA PRO A 720 -28.81 14.45 42.09
C PRO A 720 -28.58 12.98 42.45
N PRO A 721 -27.37 12.60 42.92
CA PRO A 721 -27.04 11.22 43.26
C PRO A 721 -27.61 10.84 44.61
N SER A 722 -28.20 9.64 44.70
CA SER A 722 -28.51 8.91 45.91
C SER A 722 -27.27 8.17 46.40
N GLU A 723 -26.98 8.31 47.69
CA GLU A 723 -25.95 7.61 48.45
C GLU A 723 -26.28 6.11 48.65
N GLU A 724 -25.24 5.38 49.04
CA GLU A 724 -25.16 3.97 49.53
C GLU A 724 -24.97 2.91 48.44
N GLU A 725 -24.08 1.94 48.53
CA GLU A 725 -23.38 1.28 49.65
C GLU A 725 -22.08 0.64 49.19
N VAL A 726 -21.09 0.66 50.08
CA VAL A 726 -19.83 -0.09 49.98
C VAL A 726 -20.11 -1.55 50.33
N VAL A 727 -19.80 -2.49 49.42
CA VAL A 727 -19.61 -3.89 49.79
C VAL A 727 -18.27 -4.38 49.22
N THR A 728 -17.35 -4.57 50.13
CA THR A 728 -16.12 -5.37 49.97
C THR A 728 -16.45 -6.85 50.04
N PHE A 729 -15.90 -7.67 49.12
CA PHE A 729 -15.49 -9.08 49.31
C PHE A 729 -14.67 -9.47 48.07
N GLY A 730 -13.49 -9.99 48.25
CA GLY A 730 -12.87 -11.19 48.59
C GLY A 730 -11.84 -11.54 47.53
#